data_3a6cdc1cc6ff6897a18f8a377721d739
#
_entry.id   3a6cdc1cc6ff6897a18f8a377721d739
#
_cell.length_a   1.000
_cell.length_b   1.000
_cell.length_c   1.000
_cell.angle_alpha   90.00
_cell.angle_beta   90.00
_cell.angle_gamma   90.00
#
_symmetry.space_group_name_H-M   'P 1'
#
loop_
_entity.id
_entity.type
_entity.pdbx_description
1 polymer ?
#
loop_
_entity_poly.entity_id
_entity_poly.type
_entity_poly.pdbx_seq_one_letter_code
_entity_poly.pdbx_strand_id
1 'polypeptide(L)'
;MVCNRCQKRPAIIFVQRMENGQMKNEGYCLHCARELHIKPVEDLMKQFGMSDEDMDNMENRMESMMEEMGGETNPFSMMMNMGQPENEGDEDLMPGSSATFPLGVKGGQNEQQGDKKAGNKNGKKPPRRKFLDTYCENLTRKAREGKLDDIIGRDREIYRTIQILSRRQKNNPCLIGEAGVGKTAIAEGIAERIAKGQVPAGLKDKEIFLLDLTSLVAGTQFRGQFEQRVKGLLSEVKAAGNVILFIDEIHTITSAGESEGAMNAGNILKPALSRGEIQVIGATTFNEYRKYIEKDQALERRFQPVRVEEPSVADTLAVMNGIKHYYEEHHHVQVPADVLSATVTLSERYITDRYLPDKAIDLLDEACACCNLAHPVISEYLEARKELDALKQEEADMANADVNEPIDYEQVAERKTRIAQLESELPAKQAAASEIKVTMDDVAKVIELWTGIPAVKIQETEYAKLASLETELKKKIIGQDEAVHLVAQAVKRSRADLSGRRRPASFIFVGPTGVGKTELVKQLANQLFDGPDPLIRLDMSEYMEKYAVSRMIGSPPGYVGYEEAGQLTEKVRRRPYSVVLFDEIEKAHPDVMNILLQILDEGKINDAQGRTVDFSNTVICMTSNAGSSDQTSGGLGFNKSEEQRSEEKTRKALAQFLRPEFLGRVDEVIAFKPLSQETLEGIAALMLDEYKPSMAAKGIAYSYTPAALKALVTKSQGGKFGARDLRRVIRKAVEDPAAERLIDGTLASGAALTVDADADGEVVLK
;
A
#
# COMPACT_ATOMS: atom_id res chain seq x y z
N MET A 1 -19.71 -49.74 -14.93
CA MET A 1 -18.96 -50.99 -15.28
C MET A 1 -19.26 -52.04 -14.22
N VAL A 2 -19.48 -53.27 -14.61
CA VAL A 2 -19.79 -54.38 -13.66
C VAL A 2 -18.48 -55.09 -13.29
N CYS A 3 -18.40 -55.64 -12.07
CA CYS A 3 -17.21 -56.33 -11.56
C CYS A 3 -16.78 -57.48 -12.50
N ASN A 4 -15.52 -57.49 -12.86
CA ASN A 4 -14.95 -58.46 -13.80
C ASN A 4 -15.00 -59.93 -13.29
N ARG A 5 -15.09 -60.14 -11.94
CA ARG A 5 -15.09 -61.45 -11.34
C ARG A 5 -16.48 -61.99 -11.07
N CYS A 6 -17.35 -61.24 -10.35
CA CYS A 6 -18.67 -61.77 -10.00
C CYS A 6 -19.77 -61.42 -11.02
N GLN A 7 -19.53 -60.43 -11.89
CA GLN A 7 -20.47 -59.93 -12.91
C GLN A 7 -21.87 -59.53 -12.38
N LYS A 8 -22.02 -59.38 -11.06
CA LYS A 8 -23.31 -59.08 -10.39
C LYS A 8 -23.31 -57.67 -9.80
N ARG A 9 -22.20 -57.21 -9.28
CA ARG A 9 -22.08 -55.93 -8.52
C ARG A 9 -21.31 -54.91 -9.32
N PRO A 10 -21.51 -53.59 -9.08
CA PRO A 10 -20.75 -52.53 -9.74
C PRO A 10 -19.27 -52.61 -9.38
N ALA A 11 -18.39 -52.33 -10.34
CA ALA A 11 -16.96 -52.24 -10.13
C ALA A 11 -16.59 -50.92 -9.50
N ILE A 12 -15.93 -50.94 -8.33
CA ILE A 12 -15.56 -49.78 -7.53
C ILE A 12 -14.03 -49.58 -7.54
N ILE A 13 -13.29 -50.68 -7.61
CA ILE A 13 -11.82 -50.68 -7.59
C ILE A 13 -11.28 -51.09 -8.97
N PHE A 14 -10.43 -50.27 -9.53
CA PHE A 14 -9.83 -50.50 -10.84
C PHE A 14 -8.35 -50.79 -10.67
N VAL A 15 -7.90 -51.95 -11.14
CA VAL A 15 -6.51 -52.40 -11.06
C VAL A 15 -5.95 -52.54 -12.49
N GLN A 16 -4.75 -52.02 -12.71
CA GLN A 16 -4.02 -52.20 -13.95
C GLN A 16 -3.09 -53.41 -13.82
N ARG A 17 -3.31 -54.42 -14.65
CA ARG A 17 -2.50 -55.65 -14.70
C ARG A 17 -1.85 -55.81 -16.06
N MET A 18 -0.59 -56.18 -16.07
CA MET A 18 0.14 -56.45 -17.30
C MET A 18 -0.05 -57.94 -17.64
N GLU A 19 -0.74 -58.21 -18.73
CA GLU A 19 -0.92 -59.54 -19.27
C GLU A 19 -0.40 -59.54 -20.71
N ASN A 20 0.55 -60.46 -21.03
CA ASN A 20 1.16 -60.58 -22.34
C ASN A 20 1.69 -59.29 -22.99
N GLY A 21 2.26 -58.36 -22.17
CA GLY A 21 2.83 -57.10 -22.64
C GLY A 21 1.82 -56.00 -22.97
N GLN A 22 0.53 -56.21 -22.70
CA GLN A 22 -0.50 -55.16 -22.81
C GLN A 22 -1.07 -54.82 -21.45
N MET A 23 -1.30 -53.51 -21.20
CA MET A 23 -1.97 -53.05 -19.97
C MET A 23 -3.47 -53.26 -20.08
N LYS A 24 -4.04 -54.04 -19.16
CA LYS A 24 -5.48 -54.34 -19.08
C LYS A 24 -6.05 -53.72 -17.79
N ASN A 25 -7.08 -52.93 -17.93
CA ASN A 25 -7.79 -52.37 -16.77
C ASN A 25 -8.90 -53.32 -16.33
N GLU A 26 -8.81 -53.83 -15.13
CA GLU A 26 -9.84 -54.71 -14.54
C GLU A 26 -10.52 -54.03 -13.37
N GLY A 27 -11.87 -54.01 -13.35
CA GLY A 27 -12.68 -53.43 -12.30
C GLY A 27 -13.27 -54.51 -11.37
N TYR A 28 -13.17 -54.32 -10.06
CA TYR A 28 -13.67 -55.27 -9.07
C TYR A 28 -14.61 -54.56 -8.08
N CYS A 29 -15.64 -55.24 -7.59
CA CYS A 29 -16.42 -54.77 -6.42
C CYS A 29 -15.61 -54.95 -5.13
N LEU A 30 -15.99 -54.30 -4.05
CA LEU A 30 -15.27 -54.36 -2.77
C LEU A 30 -15.08 -55.76 -2.24
N HIS A 31 -16.13 -56.60 -2.29
CA HIS A 31 -16.09 -58.00 -1.87
C HIS A 31 -15.09 -58.84 -2.70
N CYS A 32 -15.11 -58.74 -4.03
CA CYS A 32 -14.19 -59.50 -4.89
C CYS A 32 -12.76 -58.99 -4.80
N ALA A 33 -12.55 -57.67 -4.56
CA ALA A 33 -11.24 -57.08 -4.38
C ALA A 33 -10.58 -57.53 -3.05
N ARG A 34 -11.36 -57.71 -2.01
CA ARG A 34 -10.93 -58.31 -0.73
C ARG A 34 -10.53 -59.78 -0.88
N GLU A 35 -11.36 -60.61 -1.51
CA GLU A 35 -11.01 -62.05 -1.77
C GLU A 35 -9.77 -62.21 -2.64
N LEU A 36 -9.42 -61.21 -3.45
CA LEU A 36 -8.24 -61.18 -4.27
C LEU A 36 -7.01 -60.56 -3.56
N HIS A 37 -7.15 -60.22 -2.27
CA HIS A 37 -6.08 -59.61 -1.44
C HIS A 37 -5.41 -58.39 -2.12
N ILE A 38 -6.22 -57.51 -2.68
CA ILE A 38 -5.72 -56.32 -3.37
C ILE A 38 -5.25 -55.30 -2.30
N LYS A 39 -3.91 -55.05 -2.23
CA LYS A 39 -3.25 -54.21 -1.19
C LYS A 39 -3.97 -52.90 -0.83
N PRO A 40 -4.46 -52.05 -1.77
CA PRO A 40 -5.16 -50.83 -1.42
C PRO A 40 -6.42 -51.04 -0.55
N VAL A 41 -7.07 -52.20 -0.63
CA VAL A 41 -8.26 -52.52 0.17
C VAL A 41 -7.89 -52.97 1.58
N GLU A 42 -6.83 -53.78 1.71
CA GLU A 42 -6.31 -54.21 2.99
C GLU A 42 -5.71 -53.02 3.80
N ASP A 43 -5.05 -52.10 3.12
CA ASP A 43 -4.50 -50.88 3.72
C ASP A 43 -5.62 -49.94 4.20
N LEU A 44 -6.70 -49.83 3.45
CA LEU A 44 -7.88 -49.04 3.82
C LEU A 44 -8.61 -49.62 5.04
N MET A 45 -8.78 -50.98 5.10
CA MET A 45 -9.35 -51.66 6.27
C MET A 45 -8.53 -51.44 7.54
N LYS A 46 -7.19 -51.48 7.43
CA LYS A 46 -6.28 -51.24 8.56
C LYS A 46 -6.31 -49.80 9.03
N GLN A 47 -6.40 -48.85 8.11
CA GLN A 47 -6.36 -47.42 8.40
C GLN A 47 -7.64 -46.92 9.06
N PHE A 48 -8.81 -47.50 8.73
CA PHE A 48 -10.10 -47.10 9.28
C PHE A 48 -10.67 -48.06 10.31
N GLY A 49 -9.98 -49.15 10.65
CA GLY A 49 -10.40 -50.10 11.69
C GLY A 49 -11.74 -50.81 11.39
N MET A 50 -12.14 -50.94 10.11
CA MET A 50 -13.41 -51.45 9.68
C MET A 50 -13.45 -52.99 9.75
N SER A 51 -14.56 -53.53 10.27
CA SER A 51 -14.85 -54.96 10.26
C SER A 51 -15.41 -55.42 8.91
N ASP A 52 -15.45 -56.75 8.70
CA ASP A 52 -16.00 -57.34 7.49
C ASP A 52 -17.51 -57.02 7.31
N GLU A 53 -18.26 -56.96 8.43
CA GLU A 53 -19.67 -56.60 8.44
C GLU A 53 -19.93 -55.13 8.10
N ASP A 54 -19.03 -54.25 8.48
CA ASP A 54 -19.13 -52.82 8.17
C ASP A 54 -18.95 -52.56 6.67
N MET A 55 -18.08 -53.33 6.03
CA MET A 55 -17.84 -53.23 4.57
C MET A 55 -19.04 -53.77 3.76
N ASP A 56 -19.62 -54.88 4.18
CA ASP A 56 -20.80 -55.44 3.51
C ASP A 56 -22.03 -54.53 3.68
N ASN A 57 -22.18 -53.88 4.82
CA ASN A 57 -23.19 -52.86 5.06
C ASN A 57 -22.98 -51.60 4.21
N MET A 58 -21.71 -51.19 4.01
CA MET A 58 -21.35 -50.06 3.18
C MET A 58 -21.59 -50.36 1.69
N GLU A 59 -21.28 -51.57 1.23
CA GLU A 59 -21.52 -52.00 -0.15
C GLU A 59 -23.04 -52.05 -0.46
N ASN A 60 -23.85 -52.56 0.44
CA ASN A 60 -25.30 -52.58 0.30
C ASN A 60 -25.93 -51.18 0.31
N ARG A 61 -25.40 -50.25 1.12
CA ARG A 61 -25.81 -48.83 1.12
C ARG A 61 -25.42 -48.11 -0.18
N MET A 62 -24.25 -48.40 -0.74
CA MET A 62 -23.85 -47.86 -2.02
C MET A 62 -24.67 -48.40 -3.19
N GLU A 63 -25.05 -49.66 -3.15
CA GLU A 63 -25.91 -50.30 -4.18
C GLU A 63 -27.30 -49.66 -4.21
N SER A 64 -27.91 -49.43 -3.05
CA SER A 64 -29.20 -48.74 -2.94
C SER A 64 -29.13 -47.27 -3.38
N MET A 65 -28.04 -46.56 -3.10
CA MET A 65 -27.83 -45.17 -3.56
C MET A 65 -27.59 -45.08 -5.07
N MET A 66 -26.92 -46.05 -5.67
CA MET A 66 -26.71 -46.09 -7.11
C MET A 66 -27.98 -46.37 -7.92
N GLU A 67 -28.90 -47.16 -7.36
CA GLU A 67 -30.22 -47.40 -7.96
C GLU A 67 -31.11 -46.14 -7.92
N GLU A 68 -30.98 -45.29 -6.85
CA GLU A 68 -31.74 -44.05 -6.76
C GLU A 68 -31.20 -42.90 -7.61
N MET A 69 -29.89 -42.86 -7.98
CA MET A 69 -29.22 -41.71 -8.63
C MET A 69 -28.92 -41.88 -10.12
N GLY A 70 -29.37 -42.94 -10.80
CA GLY A 70 -29.31 -42.99 -12.28
C GLY A 70 -27.93 -42.95 -12.93
N GLY A 71 -26.90 -43.54 -12.35
CA GLY A 71 -25.80 -44.17 -13.12
C GLY A 71 -24.62 -43.32 -13.61
N GLU A 72 -24.40 -42.05 -13.22
CA GLU A 72 -23.32 -41.22 -13.78
C GLU A 72 -22.31 -40.61 -12.78
N THR A 73 -22.11 -41.14 -11.60
CA THR A 73 -21.10 -40.60 -10.65
C THR A 73 -20.04 -41.64 -10.26
N ASN A 74 -18.79 -41.18 -10.10
CA ASN A 74 -17.64 -42.02 -9.79
C ASN A 74 -17.71 -42.51 -8.32
N PRO A 75 -17.81 -43.82 -8.05
CA PRO A 75 -18.04 -44.36 -6.70
C PRO A 75 -16.93 -44.12 -5.68
N PHE A 76 -15.70 -43.82 -6.15
CA PHE A 76 -14.53 -43.66 -5.30
C PHE A 76 -14.50 -42.32 -4.55
N SER A 77 -15.05 -41.25 -5.13
CA SER A 77 -15.14 -39.94 -4.45
C SER A 77 -16.18 -39.94 -3.33
N MET A 78 -17.13 -40.87 -3.38
CA MET A 78 -18.17 -41.01 -2.36
C MET A 78 -17.68 -41.79 -1.13
N MET A 79 -16.72 -42.68 -1.32
CA MET A 79 -16.15 -43.53 -0.26
C MET A 79 -15.20 -42.73 0.67
N MET A 80 -14.48 -41.71 0.17
CA MET A 80 -13.61 -40.85 0.99
C MET A 80 -14.39 -39.92 1.92
N ASN A 81 -15.69 -39.72 1.70
CA ASN A 81 -16.50 -38.78 2.49
C ASN A 81 -17.34 -39.47 3.60
N MET A 82 -17.28 -40.79 3.72
CA MET A 82 -18.10 -41.57 4.66
C MET A 82 -17.37 -42.05 5.93
N GLY A 83 -16.09 -41.77 6.11
CA GLY A 83 -15.27 -42.37 7.17
C GLY A 83 -14.86 -41.41 8.28
N GLN A 84 -15.81 -40.80 9.00
CA GLN A 84 -15.54 -40.23 10.34
C GLN A 84 -16.62 -40.69 11.32
N PRO A 85 -16.24 -41.28 12.47
CA PRO A 85 -17.18 -41.61 13.53
C PRO A 85 -17.59 -40.36 14.31
N GLU A 86 -18.89 -40.26 14.59
CA GLU A 86 -19.46 -39.26 15.50
C GLU A 86 -18.93 -39.50 16.92
N ASN A 87 -18.17 -38.55 17.46
CA ASN A 87 -17.96 -38.41 18.90
C ASN A 87 -18.68 -37.14 19.35
N GLU A 88 -19.65 -37.37 20.24
CA GLU A 88 -20.26 -36.32 21.05
C GLU A 88 -19.26 -35.81 22.10
N GLY A 89 -19.15 -34.47 22.22
CA GLY A 89 -18.52 -33.81 23.35
C GLY A 89 -17.35 -32.93 22.97
N ASP A 90 -17.59 -31.68 23.08
CA ASP A 90 -16.77 -30.48 23.36
C ASP A 90 -16.82 -29.39 22.29
N GLU A 91 -17.48 -28.35 22.70
CA GLU A 91 -17.46 -27.02 22.05
C GLU A 91 -16.08 -26.41 22.24
N ASP A 92 -15.65 -25.78 21.21
CA ASP A 92 -14.62 -24.79 20.97
C ASP A 92 -13.47 -25.20 20.05
N LEU A 93 -13.37 -24.37 19.01
CA LEU A 93 -12.25 -24.11 18.09
C LEU A 93 -12.39 -24.58 16.64
N MET A 94 -12.64 -23.55 15.80
CA MET A 94 -12.34 -23.40 14.38
C MET A 94 -13.34 -23.96 13.34
N PRO A 95 -13.72 -23.14 12.34
CA PRO A 95 -14.70 -23.52 11.32
C PRO A 95 -14.02 -24.24 10.15
N GLY A 96 -14.35 -25.47 9.95
CA GLY A 96 -13.98 -26.27 8.79
C GLY A 96 -15.13 -27.19 8.39
N SER A 97 -15.77 -26.77 7.33
CA SER A 97 -16.56 -27.55 6.35
C SER A 97 -17.18 -28.88 6.77
N SER A 98 -18.50 -28.91 6.93
CA SER A 98 -19.30 -30.13 6.70
C SER A 98 -20.68 -29.77 6.15
N ALA A 99 -20.87 -30.02 4.86
CA ALA A 99 -22.18 -30.02 4.23
C ALA A 99 -22.87 -31.34 4.58
N THR A 100 -23.82 -31.29 5.49
CA THR A 100 -24.69 -32.44 5.78
C THR A 100 -26.07 -32.17 5.16
N PHE A 101 -26.47 -32.98 4.21
CA PHE A 101 -27.83 -33.00 3.67
C PHE A 101 -28.76 -33.74 4.64
N PRO A 102 -29.96 -33.23 4.94
CA PRO A 102 -30.97 -34.00 5.66
C PRO A 102 -31.86 -34.79 4.69
N LEU A 103 -31.79 -36.08 4.76
CA LEU A 103 -32.79 -36.97 4.17
C LEU A 103 -34.06 -36.97 5.03
N GLY A 104 -35.16 -36.53 4.43
CA GLY A 104 -36.47 -36.64 5.01
C GLY A 104 -37.00 -38.07 4.87
N VAL A 105 -37.34 -38.72 5.98
CA VAL A 105 -38.11 -39.97 6.00
C VAL A 105 -39.56 -39.63 6.29
N LYS A 106 -40.45 -40.00 5.36
CA LYS A 106 -41.90 -40.13 5.58
C LYS A 106 -42.18 -41.47 6.19
N GLY A 107 -43.05 -41.55 7.20
CA GLY A 107 -43.68 -42.78 7.59
C GLY A 107 -44.46 -42.70 8.89
N GLY A 108 -45.80 -42.90 8.84
CA GLY A 108 -46.58 -43.39 9.94
C GLY A 108 -47.68 -42.46 10.47
N GLN A 109 -48.87 -42.70 9.96
CA GLN A 109 -50.15 -42.20 10.46
C GLN A 109 -50.39 -42.62 11.91
N ASN A 110 -50.95 -41.73 12.74
CA ASN A 110 -52.07 -42.09 13.57
C ASN A 110 -52.88 -40.86 13.97
N GLU A 111 -54.19 -41.01 13.72
CA GLU A 111 -55.24 -40.08 14.09
C GLU A 111 -55.47 -40.10 15.59
N GLN A 112 -55.72 -38.94 16.21
CA GLN A 112 -56.81 -38.79 17.18
C GLN A 112 -57.22 -37.36 17.37
N GLN A 113 -58.48 -37.11 17.29
CA GLN A 113 -59.25 -35.88 17.44
C GLN A 113 -59.14 -35.22 18.79
N GLY A 114 -59.27 -33.89 18.84
CA GLY A 114 -59.51 -33.15 20.08
C GLY A 114 -59.48 -31.65 19.96
N ASP A 115 -60.62 -31.08 19.59
CA ASP A 115 -61.17 -29.75 19.91
C ASP A 115 -60.40 -28.42 19.86
N LYS A 116 -61.02 -27.57 19.08
CA LYS A 116 -61.02 -26.11 18.89
C LYS A 116 -60.67 -25.25 20.10
N LYS A 117 -59.72 -24.27 19.84
CA LYS A 117 -59.94 -22.86 20.22
C LYS A 117 -59.19 -21.94 19.27
N ALA A 118 -59.92 -21.02 18.67
CA ALA A 118 -59.43 -19.99 17.80
C ALA A 118 -58.55 -18.96 18.53
N GLY A 119 -57.40 -18.68 17.96
CA GLY A 119 -56.49 -17.60 18.38
C GLY A 119 -55.65 -17.17 17.20
N ASN A 120 -56.14 -16.13 16.53
CA ASN A 120 -55.51 -15.48 15.40
C ASN A 120 -54.18 -14.86 15.82
N LYS A 121 -53.02 -15.37 15.33
CA LYS A 121 -51.76 -14.62 15.20
C LYS A 121 -51.00 -15.12 13.99
N ASN A 122 -51.23 -14.45 12.85
CA ASN A 122 -50.39 -14.51 11.66
C ASN A 122 -49.01 -13.91 11.98
N GLY A 123 -48.12 -14.69 12.53
CA GLY A 123 -46.69 -14.41 12.53
C GLY A 123 -46.03 -15.35 11.53
N LYS A 124 -45.95 -14.99 10.27
CA LYS A 124 -45.04 -15.66 9.34
C LYS A 124 -43.62 -15.51 9.92
N LYS A 125 -43.02 -16.62 10.37
CA LYS A 125 -41.56 -16.66 10.62
C LYS A 125 -40.86 -16.14 9.38
N PRO A 126 -39.92 -15.16 9.47
CA PRO A 126 -39.21 -14.71 8.32
C PRO A 126 -38.52 -15.88 7.62
N PRO A 127 -38.45 -15.90 6.29
CA PRO A 127 -37.76 -16.95 5.57
C PRO A 127 -36.30 -17.02 6.05
N ARG A 128 -35.80 -18.22 6.31
CA ARG A 128 -34.41 -18.42 6.70
C ARG A 128 -33.48 -17.84 5.60
N ARG A 129 -32.65 -16.84 5.92
CA ARG A 129 -31.71 -16.15 5.02
C ARG A 129 -30.36 -16.89 5.07
N LYS A 130 -30.33 -18.16 4.64
CA LYS A 130 -29.15 -19.03 4.78
C LYS A 130 -27.94 -18.52 4.01
N PHE A 131 -28.11 -18.08 2.75
CA PHE A 131 -27.01 -17.59 1.92
C PHE A 131 -26.60 -16.18 2.32
N LEU A 132 -27.55 -15.30 2.64
CA LEU A 132 -27.28 -13.95 3.12
C LEU A 132 -26.47 -13.96 4.43
N ASP A 133 -26.88 -14.81 5.39
CA ASP A 133 -26.19 -14.90 6.69
C ASP A 133 -24.81 -15.56 6.59
N THR A 134 -24.58 -16.42 5.57
CA THR A 134 -23.29 -17.12 5.38
C THR A 134 -22.27 -16.30 4.60
N TYR A 135 -22.71 -15.55 3.57
CA TYR A 135 -21.81 -14.87 2.62
C TYR A 135 -21.88 -13.35 2.66
N CYS A 136 -22.75 -12.77 3.50
CA CYS A 136 -22.93 -11.34 3.59
C CYS A 136 -22.97 -10.88 5.05
N GLU A 137 -22.38 -9.73 5.30
CA GLU A 137 -22.43 -9.05 6.58
C GLU A 137 -23.53 -7.99 6.59
N ASN A 138 -24.40 -7.98 7.60
CA ASN A 138 -25.50 -7.01 7.70
C ASN A 138 -25.02 -5.71 8.38
N LEU A 139 -24.66 -4.70 7.58
CA LEU A 139 -24.20 -3.40 8.06
C LEU A 139 -25.31 -2.64 8.84
N THR A 140 -26.57 -2.75 8.41
CA THR A 140 -27.67 -2.07 9.09
C THR A 140 -27.94 -2.66 10.49
N ARG A 141 -27.71 -3.96 10.68
CA ARG A 141 -27.78 -4.60 12.00
C ARG A 141 -26.63 -4.12 12.89
N LYS A 142 -25.40 -4.11 12.36
CA LYS A 142 -24.24 -3.56 13.08
C LYS A 142 -24.46 -2.10 13.51
N ALA A 143 -25.02 -1.27 12.63
CA ALA A 143 -25.39 0.10 12.94
C ALA A 143 -26.39 0.20 14.09
N ARG A 144 -27.42 -0.66 14.13
CA ARG A 144 -28.40 -0.71 15.23
C ARG A 144 -27.80 -1.19 16.53
N GLU A 145 -26.79 -2.05 16.48
CA GLU A 145 -26.04 -2.55 17.63
C GLU A 145 -24.95 -1.57 18.12
N GLY A 146 -24.75 -0.44 17.42
CA GLY A 146 -23.70 0.53 17.74
C GLY A 146 -22.28 0.03 17.51
N LYS A 147 -22.08 -0.91 16.57
CA LYS A 147 -20.80 -1.54 16.25
C LYS A 147 -20.12 -0.93 15.01
N LEU A 148 -20.66 0.14 14.46
CA LEU A 148 -20.05 0.89 13.36
C LEU A 148 -19.48 2.19 13.92
N ASP A 149 -18.36 2.60 13.36
CA ASP A 149 -17.71 3.86 13.68
C ASP A 149 -18.52 5.04 13.10
N ASP A 150 -18.46 6.18 13.74
CA ASP A 150 -19.12 7.40 13.27
C ASP A 150 -18.50 7.89 11.95
N ILE A 151 -19.33 8.06 10.92
CA ILE A 151 -18.87 8.52 9.61
C ILE A 151 -18.94 10.04 9.52
N ILE A 152 -17.78 10.66 9.34
CA ILE A 152 -17.59 12.12 9.32
C ILE A 152 -17.12 12.59 7.95
N GLY A 153 -17.65 13.73 7.48
CA GLY A 153 -17.13 14.42 6.30
C GLY A 153 -17.56 13.89 4.94
N ARG A 154 -18.46 12.89 4.87
CA ARG A 154 -18.95 12.30 3.60
C ARG A 154 -20.43 12.55 3.30
N ASP A 155 -20.99 13.62 3.86
CA ASP A 155 -22.41 13.94 3.75
C ASP A 155 -22.89 14.11 2.30
N ARG A 156 -22.08 14.70 1.42
CA ARG A 156 -22.42 14.93 0.01
C ARG A 156 -22.55 13.63 -0.76
N GLU A 157 -21.58 12.75 -0.60
CA GLU A 157 -21.52 11.43 -1.26
C GLU A 157 -22.64 10.52 -0.74
N ILE A 158 -22.86 10.48 0.57
CA ILE A 158 -23.96 9.76 1.21
C ILE A 158 -25.30 10.27 0.71
N TYR A 159 -25.53 11.58 0.72
CA TYR A 159 -26.77 12.19 0.20
C TYR A 159 -27.00 11.84 -1.27
N ARG A 160 -25.96 11.95 -2.11
CA ARG A 160 -26.02 11.60 -3.52
C ARG A 160 -26.35 10.14 -3.75
N THR A 161 -25.76 9.25 -2.97
CA THR A 161 -26.00 7.81 -3.02
C THR A 161 -27.44 7.48 -2.62
N ILE A 162 -27.96 8.05 -1.54
CA ILE A 162 -29.36 7.94 -1.11
C ILE A 162 -30.31 8.45 -2.19
N GLN A 163 -29.98 9.59 -2.83
CA GLN A 163 -30.77 10.13 -3.94
C GLN A 163 -30.85 9.16 -5.12
N ILE A 164 -29.73 8.49 -5.47
CA ILE A 164 -29.71 7.52 -6.56
C ILE A 164 -30.50 6.27 -6.18
N LEU A 165 -30.34 5.73 -4.97
CA LEU A 165 -31.09 4.58 -4.47
C LEU A 165 -32.61 4.81 -4.49
N SER A 166 -33.05 6.05 -4.34
CA SER A 166 -34.48 6.43 -4.34
C SER A 166 -35.09 6.58 -5.75
N ARG A 167 -34.29 6.45 -6.82
CA ARG A 167 -34.76 6.55 -8.19
C ARG A 167 -35.57 5.33 -8.61
N ARG A 168 -36.50 5.53 -9.55
CA ARG A 168 -37.28 4.43 -10.16
C ARG A 168 -36.41 3.57 -11.11
N GLN A 169 -35.46 4.19 -11.79
CA GLN A 169 -34.55 3.54 -12.75
C GLN A 169 -33.14 4.06 -12.52
N LYS A 170 -32.12 3.30 -12.92
CA LYS A 170 -30.70 3.61 -12.66
C LYS A 170 -30.46 3.89 -11.17
N ASN A 171 -31.01 3.02 -10.34
CA ASN A 171 -31.02 3.12 -8.89
C ASN A 171 -29.88 2.36 -8.20
N ASN A 172 -28.85 1.99 -8.96
CA ASN A 172 -27.64 1.35 -8.44
C ASN A 172 -26.49 2.38 -8.47
N PRO A 173 -26.10 2.99 -7.36
CA PRO A 173 -24.92 3.83 -7.28
C PRO A 173 -23.64 3.00 -7.39
N CYS A 174 -22.62 3.55 -8.07
CA CYS A 174 -21.27 3.03 -8.08
C CYS A 174 -20.34 4.09 -7.51
N LEU A 175 -19.75 3.82 -6.36
CA LEU A 175 -18.75 4.67 -5.69
C LEU A 175 -17.42 4.50 -6.41
N ILE A 176 -16.91 5.58 -7.01
CA ILE A 176 -15.69 5.56 -7.81
C ILE A 176 -14.65 6.45 -7.15
N GLY A 177 -13.54 5.88 -6.78
CA GLY A 177 -12.42 6.59 -6.15
C GLY A 177 -11.24 5.67 -5.92
N GLU A 178 -10.08 6.23 -5.61
CA GLU A 178 -8.87 5.46 -5.35
C GLU A 178 -9.01 4.59 -4.09
N ALA A 179 -8.10 3.62 -3.90
CA ALA A 179 -8.09 2.80 -2.70
C ALA A 179 -7.82 3.68 -1.46
N GLY A 180 -8.47 3.39 -0.32
CA GLY A 180 -8.25 4.13 0.92
C GLY A 180 -8.96 5.49 1.05
N VAL A 181 -9.75 5.94 0.04
CA VAL A 181 -10.51 7.21 0.15
C VAL A 181 -11.81 7.10 0.98
N GLY A 182 -12.14 5.93 1.52
CA GLY A 182 -13.31 5.74 2.39
C GLY A 182 -14.61 5.40 1.64
N LYS A 183 -14.54 4.62 0.54
CA LYS A 183 -15.74 4.15 -0.19
C LYS A 183 -16.64 3.26 0.67
N THR A 184 -16.06 2.35 1.44
CA THR A 184 -16.78 1.44 2.34
C THR A 184 -17.48 2.20 3.46
N ALA A 185 -16.83 3.21 4.03
CA ALA A 185 -17.40 4.10 5.04
C ALA A 185 -18.68 4.80 4.56
N ILE A 186 -18.80 5.15 3.26
CA ILE A 186 -20.04 5.73 2.71
C ILE A 186 -21.20 4.72 2.82
N ALA A 187 -20.96 3.43 2.54
CA ALA A 187 -22.01 2.40 2.66
C ALA A 187 -22.42 2.18 4.13
N GLU A 188 -21.47 2.21 5.05
CA GLU A 188 -21.70 2.15 6.50
C GLU A 188 -22.49 3.38 6.99
N GLY A 189 -22.13 4.59 6.53
CA GLY A 189 -22.89 5.82 6.85
C GLY A 189 -24.31 5.80 6.33
N ILE A 190 -24.58 5.17 5.18
CA ILE A 190 -25.95 4.97 4.70
C ILE A 190 -26.69 3.98 5.61
N ALA A 191 -26.04 2.89 6.03
CA ALA A 191 -26.61 1.92 6.95
C ALA A 191 -26.97 2.55 8.31
N GLU A 192 -26.09 3.42 8.80
CA GLU A 192 -26.31 4.21 10.03
C GLU A 192 -27.53 5.14 9.88
N ARG A 193 -27.64 5.90 8.77
CA ARG A 193 -28.79 6.76 8.51
C ARG A 193 -30.09 5.98 8.36
N ILE A 194 -30.05 4.78 7.79
CA ILE A 194 -31.21 3.88 7.74
C ILE A 194 -31.60 3.45 9.17
N ALA A 195 -30.63 3.05 9.98
CA ALA A 195 -30.85 2.63 11.37
C ALA A 195 -31.44 3.76 12.24
N LYS A 196 -30.97 5.01 12.04
CA LYS A 196 -31.49 6.23 12.69
C LYS A 196 -32.78 6.77 12.08
N GLY A 197 -33.28 6.15 10.97
CA GLY A 197 -34.50 6.59 10.29
C GLY A 197 -34.36 7.92 9.49
N GLN A 198 -33.15 8.39 9.25
CA GLN A 198 -32.81 9.65 8.57
C GLN A 198 -32.73 9.49 7.05
N VAL A 199 -33.63 8.69 6.48
CA VAL A 199 -33.70 8.40 5.03
C VAL A 199 -35.12 8.55 4.53
N PRO A 200 -35.34 8.74 3.21
CA PRO A 200 -36.67 8.75 2.61
C PRO A 200 -37.49 7.49 2.96
N ALA A 201 -38.81 7.63 3.01
CA ALA A 201 -39.72 6.53 3.40
C ALA A 201 -39.48 5.21 2.68
N GLY A 202 -39.12 5.26 1.39
CA GLY A 202 -38.83 4.04 0.60
C GLY A 202 -37.56 3.29 0.99
N LEU A 203 -36.69 3.88 1.80
CA LEU A 203 -35.45 3.26 2.26
C LEU A 203 -35.44 2.89 3.76
N LYS A 204 -36.48 3.27 4.54
CA LYS A 204 -36.51 3.06 5.99
C LYS A 204 -36.48 1.57 6.40
N ASP A 205 -37.11 0.72 5.59
CA ASP A 205 -37.20 -0.72 5.85
C ASP A 205 -36.11 -1.53 5.11
N LYS A 206 -35.20 -0.84 4.42
CA LYS A 206 -34.10 -1.50 3.70
C LYS A 206 -32.97 -1.89 4.64
N GLU A 207 -32.31 -2.96 4.28
CA GLU A 207 -31.12 -3.48 4.96
C GLU A 207 -29.96 -3.53 3.97
N ILE A 208 -28.78 -3.03 4.37
CA ILE A 208 -27.56 -3.09 3.56
C ILE A 208 -26.73 -4.29 4.01
N PHE A 209 -26.38 -5.14 3.05
CA PHE A 209 -25.53 -6.31 3.24
C PHE A 209 -24.25 -6.15 2.44
N LEU A 210 -23.09 -6.19 3.11
CA LEU A 210 -21.77 -6.27 2.49
C LEU A 210 -21.56 -7.70 1.99
N LEU A 211 -21.34 -7.86 0.68
CA LEU A 211 -21.07 -9.15 0.06
C LEU A 211 -19.58 -9.48 0.13
N ASP A 212 -19.25 -10.59 0.82
CA ASP A 212 -17.90 -11.17 0.80
C ASP A 212 -17.75 -12.12 -0.40
N LEU A 213 -17.10 -11.60 -1.45
CA LEU A 213 -16.81 -12.38 -2.66
C LEU A 213 -15.82 -13.51 -2.42
N THR A 214 -14.89 -13.32 -1.48
CA THR A 214 -13.87 -14.30 -1.14
C THR A 214 -14.49 -15.54 -0.53
N SER A 215 -15.39 -15.37 0.45
CA SER A 215 -16.16 -16.45 1.06
C SER A 215 -17.06 -17.17 0.07
N LEU A 216 -17.59 -16.45 -0.94
CA LEU A 216 -18.44 -17.03 -1.97
C LEU A 216 -17.67 -17.99 -2.90
N VAL A 217 -16.40 -17.69 -3.17
CA VAL A 217 -15.48 -18.48 -4.01
C VAL A 217 -14.80 -19.59 -3.19
N ALA A 218 -14.50 -19.35 -1.92
CA ALA A 218 -13.76 -20.28 -1.07
C ALA A 218 -14.42 -21.67 -1.04
N GLY A 219 -13.60 -22.73 -1.22
CA GLY A 219 -14.07 -24.13 -1.21
C GLY A 219 -14.90 -24.56 -2.43
N THR A 220 -15.01 -23.75 -3.49
CA THR A 220 -15.62 -24.18 -4.75
C THR A 220 -14.58 -24.80 -5.66
N GLN A 221 -14.64 -26.13 -5.82
CA GLN A 221 -13.76 -26.86 -6.76
C GLN A 221 -14.29 -26.86 -8.20
N PHE A 222 -15.60 -26.68 -8.38
CA PHE A 222 -16.28 -26.70 -9.68
C PHE A 222 -17.09 -25.43 -9.91
N ARG A 223 -17.08 -24.97 -11.17
CA ARG A 223 -17.85 -23.80 -11.63
C ARG A 223 -19.34 -23.84 -11.22
N GLY A 224 -19.96 -25.02 -11.28
CA GLY A 224 -21.38 -25.18 -10.94
C GLY A 224 -21.71 -24.88 -9.46
N GLN A 225 -20.79 -25.14 -8.54
CA GLN A 225 -21.00 -24.87 -7.11
C GLN A 225 -21.04 -23.36 -6.83
N PHE A 226 -20.12 -22.60 -7.42
CA PHE A 226 -20.11 -21.15 -7.32
C PHE A 226 -21.38 -20.53 -7.93
N GLU A 227 -21.77 -20.98 -9.14
CA GLU A 227 -23.00 -20.52 -9.79
C GLU A 227 -24.24 -20.80 -8.93
N GLN A 228 -24.29 -21.95 -8.28
CA GLN A 228 -25.40 -22.33 -7.38
C GLN A 228 -25.45 -21.43 -6.15
N ARG A 229 -24.29 -21.09 -5.54
CA ARG A 229 -24.23 -20.16 -4.39
C ARG A 229 -24.73 -18.77 -4.78
N VAL A 230 -24.23 -18.22 -5.90
CA VAL A 230 -24.66 -16.91 -6.41
C VAL A 230 -26.16 -16.90 -6.75
N LYS A 231 -26.68 -17.95 -7.41
CA LYS A 231 -28.11 -18.08 -7.71
C LYS A 231 -28.96 -18.18 -6.44
N GLY A 232 -28.48 -18.93 -5.44
CA GLY A 232 -29.12 -19.05 -4.12
C GLY A 232 -29.21 -17.70 -3.41
N LEU A 233 -28.10 -16.97 -3.34
CA LEU A 233 -28.03 -15.63 -2.77
C LEU A 233 -29.00 -14.67 -3.46
N LEU A 234 -28.99 -14.60 -4.81
CA LEU A 234 -29.88 -13.75 -5.58
C LEU A 234 -31.35 -14.10 -5.36
N SER A 235 -31.69 -15.39 -5.21
CA SER A 235 -33.04 -15.84 -4.91
C SER A 235 -33.51 -15.35 -3.53
N GLU A 236 -32.64 -15.39 -2.51
CA GLU A 236 -32.95 -14.86 -1.18
C GLU A 236 -33.11 -13.35 -1.18
N VAL A 237 -32.22 -12.60 -1.88
CA VAL A 237 -32.30 -11.14 -2.02
C VAL A 237 -33.62 -10.73 -2.67
N LYS A 238 -34.03 -11.42 -3.75
CA LYS A 238 -35.32 -11.18 -4.45
C LYS A 238 -36.51 -11.49 -3.57
N ALA A 239 -36.47 -12.60 -2.83
CA ALA A 239 -37.55 -13.01 -1.94
C ALA A 239 -37.71 -12.06 -0.75
N ALA A 240 -36.62 -11.52 -0.23
CA ALA A 240 -36.62 -10.56 0.87
C ALA A 240 -37.15 -9.18 0.42
N GLY A 241 -36.81 -8.71 -0.78
CA GLY A 241 -37.29 -7.44 -1.36
C GLY A 241 -36.84 -6.15 -0.68
N ASN A 242 -36.28 -6.26 0.54
CA ASN A 242 -35.78 -5.12 1.33
C ASN A 242 -34.26 -5.05 1.42
N VAL A 243 -33.53 -5.91 0.70
CA VAL A 243 -32.08 -6.01 0.72
C VAL A 243 -31.44 -5.11 -0.32
N ILE A 244 -30.40 -4.38 0.06
CA ILE A 244 -29.46 -3.68 -0.80
C ILE A 244 -28.10 -4.35 -0.61
N LEU A 245 -27.50 -4.85 -1.70
CA LEU A 245 -26.16 -5.44 -1.64
C LEU A 245 -25.11 -4.36 -1.80
N PHE A 246 -24.15 -4.26 -0.91
CA PHE A 246 -22.94 -3.51 -1.12
C PHE A 246 -21.84 -4.47 -1.58
N ILE A 247 -21.23 -4.15 -2.73
CA ILE A 247 -20.20 -4.98 -3.35
C ILE A 247 -18.96 -4.11 -3.49
N ASP A 248 -17.98 -4.38 -2.65
CA ASP A 248 -16.68 -3.75 -2.81
C ASP A 248 -15.93 -4.41 -3.96
N GLU A 249 -15.06 -3.66 -4.62
CA GLU A 249 -14.33 -4.10 -5.81
C GLU A 249 -15.24 -4.77 -6.87
N ILE A 250 -16.37 -4.12 -7.19
CA ILE A 250 -17.39 -4.69 -8.11
C ILE A 250 -16.82 -5.14 -9.46
N HIS A 251 -15.67 -4.62 -9.86
CA HIS A 251 -14.96 -5.03 -11.07
C HIS A 251 -14.52 -6.50 -11.03
N THR A 252 -14.28 -7.07 -9.86
CA THR A 252 -13.90 -8.48 -9.70
C THR A 252 -14.99 -9.42 -10.19
N ILE A 253 -16.25 -9.02 -10.07
CA ILE A 253 -17.39 -9.78 -10.59
C ILE A 253 -17.39 -9.83 -12.12
N THR A 254 -16.86 -8.79 -12.78
CA THR A 254 -16.88 -8.65 -14.24
C THR A 254 -15.59 -9.15 -14.89
N SER A 255 -14.46 -9.03 -14.22
CA SER A 255 -13.14 -9.43 -14.72
C SER A 255 -12.86 -10.93 -14.62
N ALA A 256 -13.55 -11.65 -13.78
CA ALA A 256 -13.41 -13.09 -13.57
C ALA A 256 -13.73 -13.97 -14.81
N GLY A 257 -13.75 -13.40 -16.03
CA GLY A 257 -14.10 -14.09 -17.27
C GLY A 257 -13.08 -14.01 -18.40
N GLU A 258 -11.95 -13.33 -18.21
CA GLU A 258 -10.95 -13.15 -19.26
C GLU A 258 -9.93 -14.31 -19.37
N SER A 259 -9.82 -15.19 -18.36
CA SER A 259 -9.03 -16.42 -18.44
C SER A 259 -9.91 -17.62 -18.78
N GLU A 260 -9.48 -18.46 -19.72
CA GLU A 260 -10.15 -19.72 -20.09
C GLU A 260 -10.34 -20.59 -18.83
N GLY A 261 -11.60 -20.71 -18.37
CA GLY A 261 -11.96 -21.49 -17.17
C GLY A 261 -12.36 -20.67 -15.94
N ALA A 262 -12.25 -19.33 -15.94
CA ALA A 262 -12.59 -18.52 -14.79
C ALA A 262 -14.09 -18.38 -14.53
N MET A 263 -14.46 -18.31 -13.25
CA MET A 263 -15.84 -18.22 -12.78
C MET A 263 -16.42 -16.82 -13.03
N ASN A 264 -17.43 -16.71 -13.89
CA ASN A 264 -18.00 -15.44 -14.30
C ASN A 264 -19.30 -15.12 -13.53
N ALA A 265 -19.19 -14.54 -12.33
CA ALA A 265 -20.33 -14.08 -11.54
C ALA A 265 -21.14 -12.97 -12.26
N GLY A 266 -20.46 -12.17 -13.10
CA GLY A 266 -21.09 -11.10 -13.87
C GLY A 266 -22.23 -11.61 -14.76
N ASN A 267 -22.09 -12.76 -15.40
CA ASN A 267 -23.12 -13.30 -16.27
C ASN A 267 -24.39 -13.71 -15.52
N ILE A 268 -24.29 -13.98 -14.22
CA ILE A 268 -25.45 -14.34 -13.35
C ILE A 268 -26.08 -13.07 -12.77
N LEU A 269 -25.26 -12.09 -12.37
CA LEU A 269 -25.74 -10.84 -11.78
C LEU A 269 -26.31 -9.87 -12.81
N LYS A 270 -25.72 -9.77 -14.03
CA LYS A 270 -26.16 -8.89 -15.11
C LYS A 270 -27.65 -9.00 -15.43
N PRO A 271 -28.27 -10.18 -15.59
CA PRO A 271 -29.70 -10.28 -15.84
C PRO A 271 -30.57 -9.76 -14.68
N ALA A 272 -30.18 -10.01 -13.44
CA ALA A 272 -30.91 -9.55 -12.26
C ALA A 272 -30.83 -8.00 -12.12
N LEU A 273 -29.65 -7.43 -12.34
CA LEU A 273 -29.43 -5.99 -12.38
C LEU A 273 -30.19 -5.34 -13.55
N SER A 274 -30.16 -5.96 -14.74
CA SER A 274 -30.81 -5.40 -15.92
C SER A 274 -32.33 -5.38 -15.82
N ARG A 275 -32.94 -6.33 -15.10
CA ARG A 275 -34.38 -6.36 -14.82
C ARG A 275 -34.81 -5.49 -13.63
N GLY A 276 -33.84 -4.96 -12.86
CA GLY A 276 -34.13 -4.21 -11.63
C GLY A 276 -34.69 -5.06 -10.50
N GLU A 277 -34.34 -6.36 -10.47
CA GLU A 277 -34.81 -7.32 -9.48
C GLU A 277 -34.03 -7.21 -8.16
N ILE A 278 -32.85 -6.61 -8.20
CA ILE A 278 -31.98 -6.33 -7.06
C ILE A 278 -31.48 -4.90 -7.07
N GLN A 279 -31.18 -4.34 -5.90
CA GLN A 279 -30.47 -3.09 -5.73
C GLN A 279 -29.06 -3.34 -5.24
N VAL A 280 -28.08 -2.66 -5.86
CA VAL A 280 -26.65 -2.82 -5.56
C VAL A 280 -25.99 -1.45 -5.41
N ILE A 281 -25.16 -1.33 -4.40
CA ILE A 281 -24.15 -0.27 -4.28
C ILE A 281 -22.83 -0.91 -4.67
N GLY A 282 -22.19 -0.45 -5.73
CA GLY A 282 -20.85 -0.92 -6.12
C GLY A 282 -19.78 0.04 -5.65
N ALA A 283 -18.58 -0.45 -5.35
CA ALA A 283 -17.39 0.37 -5.14
C ALA A 283 -16.25 -0.11 -6.05
N THR A 284 -15.47 0.80 -6.61
CA THR A 284 -14.35 0.48 -7.52
C THR A 284 -13.42 1.68 -7.71
N THR A 285 -12.29 1.50 -8.38
CA THR A 285 -11.40 2.60 -8.78
C THR A 285 -11.81 3.21 -10.12
N PHE A 286 -11.24 4.40 -10.45
CA PHE A 286 -11.52 5.06 -11.73
C PHE A 286 -11.12 4.22 -12.94
N ASN A 287 -9.95 3.59 -12.87
CA ASN A 287 -9.40 2.78 -13.95
C ASN A 287 -10.24 1.53 -14.21
N GLU A 288 -10.63 0.85 -13.14
CA GLU A 288 -11.43 -0.37 -13.19
C GLU A 288 -12.86 -0.09 -13.66
N TYR A 289 -13.45 1.02 -13.20
CA TYR A 289 -14.75 1.45 -13.68
C TYR A 289 -14.78 1.62 -15.21
N ARG A 290 -13.78 2.34 -15.77
CA ARG A 290 -13.65 2.53 -17.21
C ARG A 290 -13.40 1.22 -17.96
N LYS A 291 -12.55 0.35 -17.39
CA LYS A 291 -12.16 -0.91 -18.04
C LYS A 291 -13.29 -1.93 -18.07
N TYR A 292 -14.05 -2.07 -16.98
CA TYR A 292 -14.97 -3.18 -16.77
C TYR A 292 -16.46 -2.80 -16.73
N ILE A 293 -16.82 -1.60 -16.28
CA ILE A 293 -18.22 -1.19 -16.15
C ILE A 293 -18.66 -0.33 -17.32
N GLU A 294 -17.89 0.70 -17.68
CA GLU A 294 -18.23 1.65 -18.74
C GLU A 294 -18.21 1.00 -20.13
N LYS A 295 -17.32 0.02 -20.37
CA LYS A 295 -17.29 -0.74 -21.62
C LYS A 295 -18.47 -1.72 -21.79
N ASP A 296 -19.10 -2.12 -20.71
CA ASP A 296 -20.26 -3.00 -20.73
C ASP A 296 -21.58 -2.20 -20.77
N GLN A 297 -22.17 -2.06 -21.95
CA GLN A 297 -23.39 -1.30 -22.15
C GLN A 297 -24.57 -1.72 -21.26
N ALA A 298 -24.61 -2.98 -20.78
CA ALA A 298 -25.67 -3.47 -19.91
C ALA A 298 -25.48 -2.94 -18.48
N LEU A 299 -24.25 -2.87 -18.00
CA LEU A 299 -23.90 -2.34 -16.66
C LEU A 299 -23.91 -0.81 -16.65
N GLU A 300 -23.34 -0.16 -17.64
CA GLU A 300 -23.29 1.31 -17.77
C GLU A 300 -24.68 1.93 -17.65
N ARG A 301 -25.70 1.30 -18.29
CA ARG A 301 -27.08 1.77 -18.23
C ARG A 301 -27.76 1.56 -16.88
N ARG A 302 -27.16 0.81 -15.96
CA ARG A 302 -27.75 0.46 -14.66
C ARG A 302 -27.04 1.08 -13.48
N PHE A 303 -25.74 1.30 -13.58
CA PHE A 303 -24.97 1.98 -12.57
C PHE A 303 -24.95 3.49 -12.80
N GLN A 304 -24.98 4.24 -11.70
CA GLN A 304 -24.82 5.69 -11.71
C GLN A 304 -23.54 6.03 -10.94
N PRO A 305 -22.53 6.63 -11.57
CA PRO A 305 -21.28 6.96 -10.89
C PRO A 305 -21.47 8.04 -9.82
N VAL A 306 -20.83 7.81 -8.67
CA VAL A 306 -20.65 8.77 -7.58
C VAL A 306 -19.14 8.87 -7.34
N ARG A 307 -18.55 10.02 -7.65
CA ARG A 307 -17.13 10.25 -7.45
C ARG A 307 -16.84 10.44 -5.96
N VAL A 308 -15.86 9.74 -5.46
CA VAL A 308 -15.34 9.84 -4.11
C VAL A 308 -13.89 10.30 -4.22
N GLU A 309 -13.71 11.59 -3.97
CA GLU A 309 -12.39 12.22 -4.07
C GLU A 309 -11.62 12.06 -2.75
N GLU A 310 -10.29 12.16 -2.80
CA GLU A 310 -9.45 12.23 -1.61
C GLU A 310 -9.85 13.45 -0.77
N PRO A 311 -10.10 13.31 0.53
CA PRO A 311 -10.44 14.44 1.39
C PRO A 311 -9.23 15.37 1.56
N SER A 312 -9.51 16.65 1.82
CA SER A 312 -8.45 17.60 2.17
C SER A 312 -7.83 17.29 3.55
N VAL A 313 -6.66 17.85 3.83
CA VAL A 313 -6.01 17.75 5.16
C VAL A 313 -6.95 18.21 6.27
N ALA A 314 -7.71 19.29 6.03
CA ALA A 314 -8.66 19.83 7.02
C ALA A 314 -9.83 18.86 7.25
N ASP A 315 -10.40 18.28 6.18
CA ASP A 315 -11.48 17.29 6.29
C ASP A 315 -10.97 16.00 6.95
N THR A 316 -9.76 15.56 6.60
CA THR A 316 -9.13 14.40 7.23
C THR A 316 -8.90 14.62 8.71
N LEU A 317 -8.44 15.81 9.12
CA LEU A 317 -8.28 16.14 10.52
C LEU A 317 -9.62 16.10 11.29
N ALA A 318 -10.71 16.54 10.65
CA ALA A 318 -12.05 16.42 11.23
C ALA A 318 -12.48 14.96 11.41
N VAL A 319 -12.22 14.12 10.41
CA VAL A 319 -12.45 12.66 10.49
C VAL A 319 -11.63 12.06 11.62
N MET A 320 -10.33 12.32 11.66
CA MET A 320 -9.41 11.78 12.68
C MET A 320 -9.80 12.18 14.10
N ASN A 321 -10.25 13.44 14.29
CA ASN A 321 -10.76 13.89 15.59
C ASN A 321 -12.01 13.11 16.05
N GLY A 322 -12.85 12.71 15.10
CA GLY A 322 -14.05 11.92 15.42
C GLY A 322 -13.75 10.48 15.79
N ILE A 323 -12.78 9.86 15.11
CA ILE A 323 -12.48 8.43 15.28
C ILE A 323 -11.35 8.15 16.30
N LYS A 324 -10.58 9.16 16.72
CA LYS A 324 -9.40 8.97 17.58
C LYS A 324 -9.71 8.20 18.87
N HIS A 325 -10.89 8.35 19.43
CA HIS A 325 -11.26 7.70 20.69
C HIS A 325 -11.29 6.17 20.58
N TYR A 326 -11.61 5.61 19.40
CA TYR A 326 -11.56 4.17 19.17
C TYR A 326 -10.12 3.63 19.27
N TYR A 327 -9.14 4.39 18.75
CA TYR A 327 -7.72 4.04 18.84
C TYR A 327 -7.15 4.27 20.23
N GLU A 328 -7.58 5.35 20.90
CA GLU A 328 -7.23 5.62 22.31
C GLU A 328 -7.71 4.50 23.24
N GLU A 329 -8.94 4.01 23.04
CA GLU A 329 -9.50 2.90 23.80
C GLU A 329 -8.82 1.56 23.47
N HIS A 330 -8.54 1.29 22.19
CA HIS A 330 -7.93 0.03 21.74
C HIS A 330 -6.50 -0.12 22.24
N HIS A 331 -5.70 0.93 22.11
CA HIS A 331 -4.28 0.90 22.50
C HIS A 331 -4.02 1.38 23.94
N HIS A 332 -5.04 1.85 24.64
CA HIS A 332 -4.94 2.41 26.00
C HIS A 332 -3.94 3.57 26.13
N VAL A 333 -3.88 4.45 25.13
CA VAL A 333 -3.04 5.64 25.08
C VAL A 333 -3.87 6.89 24.80
N GLN A 334 -3.35 8.07 25.09
CA GLN A 334 -3.98 9.34 24.72
C GLN A 334 -3.32 9.95 23.49
N VAL A 335 -4.13 10.51 22.58
CA VAL A 335 -3.63 11.20 21.37
C VAL A 335 -3.85 12.70 21.51
N PRO A 336 -2.80 13.51 21.77
CA PRO A 336 -2.88 14.97 21.81
C PRO A 336 -3.29 15.55 20.45
N ALA A 337 -3.99 16.70 20.47
CA ALA A 337 -4.51 17.32 19.24
C ALA A 337 -3.40 17.82 18.29
N ASP A 338 -2.27 18.24 18.84
CA ASP A 338 -1.07 18.65 18.08
C ASP A 338 -0.43 17.46 17.35
N VAL A 339 -0.31 16.32 18.04
CA VAL A 339 0.19 15.07 17.44
C VAL A 339 -0.75 14.58 16.34
N LEU A 340 -2.08 14.63 16.58
CA LEU A 340 -3.08 14.24 15.59
C LEU A 340 -2.98 15.11 14.31
N SER A 341 -2.88 16.43 14.48
CA SER A 341 -2.69 17.36 13.33
C SER A 341 -1.40 17.09 12.57
N ALA A 342 -0.33 16.80 13.30
CA ALA A 342 0.96 16.47 12.73
C ALA A 342 0.90 15.12 11.97
N THR A 343 0.22 14.11 12.52
CA THR A 343 0.04 12.80 11.87
C THR A 343 -0.59 12.96 10.49
N VAL A 344 -1.66 13.77 10.36
CA VAL A 344 -2.29 14.05 9.07
C VAL A 344 -1.32 14.75 8.10
N THR A 345 -0.64 15.80 8.56
CA THR A 345 0.27 16.58 7.73
C THR A 345 1.49 15.76 7.27
N LEU A 346 2.06 14.97 8.19
CA LEU A 346 3.21 14.13 7.89
C LEU A 346 2.83 12.94 6.98
N SER A 347 1.64 12.37 7.15
CA SER A 347 1.15 11.32 6.26
C SER A 347 0.96 11.84 4.83
N GLU A 348 0.44 13.06 4.63
CA GLU A 348 0.34 13.69 3.32
C GLU A 348 1.73 13.91 2.69
N ARG A 349 2.70 14.34 3.52
CA ARG A 349 4.03 14.70 3.06
C ARG A 349 4.92 13.50 2.71
N TYR A 350 4.91 12.47 3.54
CA TYR A 350 5.88 11.37 3.45
C TYR A 350 5.30 10.07 2.88
N ILE A 351 3.98 9.85 2.97
CA ILE A 351 3.32 8.65 2.45
C ILE A 351 2.59 9.01 1.16
N THR A 352 3.21 8.70 0.01
CA THR A 352 2.75 9.13 -1.31
C THR A 352 2.13 8.03 -2.16
N ASP A 353 2.20 6.79 -1.70
CA ASP A 353 1.66 5.60 -2.37
C ASP A 353 0.23 5.26 -1.96
N ARG A 354 -0.30 5.93 -0.93
CA ARG A 354 -1.66 5.78 -0.38
C ARG A 354 -2.38 7.11 -0.31
N TYR A 355 -3.70 7.07 -0.10
CA TYR A 355 -4.58 8.24 -0.08
C TYR A 355 -5.12 8.51 1.32
N LEU A 356 -5.45 9.78 1.59
CA LEU A 356 -6.19 10.18 2.78
C LEU A 356 -7.65 9.70 2.69
N PRO A 357 -8.32 9.36 3.82
CA PRO A 357 -7.81 9.41 5.20
C PRO A 357 -7.03 8.17 5.63
N ASP A 358 -7.06 7.07 4.86
CA ASP A 358 -6.55 5.74 5.21
C ASP A 358 -5.10 5.78 5.69
N LYS A 359 -4.19 6.42 4.93
CA LYS A 359 -2.79 6.55 5.31
C LYS A 359 -2.55 7.29 6.63
N ALA A 360 -3.44 8.23 6.99
CA ALA A 360 -3.32 8.95 8.25
C ALA A 360 -3.88 8.12 9.41
N ILE A 361 -4.91 7.32 9.15
CA ILE A 361 -5.50 6.38 10.09
C ILE A 361 -4.48 5.28 10.41
N ASP A 362 -3.91 4.64 9.40
CA ASP A 362 -2.88 3.60 9.56
C ASP A 362 -1.67 4.13 10.35
N LEU A 363 -1.21 5.36 10.02
CA LEU A 363 -0.10 5.99 10.72
C LEU A 363 -0.41 6.25 12.19
N LEU A 364 -1.63 6.68 12.52
CA LEU A 364 -2.07 6.88 13.90
C LEU A 364 -2.14 5.55 14.65
N ASP A 365 -2.74 4.53 14.03
CA ASP A 365 -2.90 3.21 14.63
C ASP A 365 -1.53 2.60 15.00
N GLU A 366 -0.58 2.63 14.06
CA GLU A 366 0.76 2.12 14.29
C GLU A 366 1.57 2.98 15.28
N ALA A 367 1.38 4.31 15.29
CA ALA A 367 2.00 5.18 16.28
C ALA A 367 1.46 4.90 17.71
N CYS A 368 0.16 4.65 17.85
CA CYS A 368 -0.44 4.23 19.11
C CYS A 368 0.09 2.86 19.55
N ALA A 369 0.24 1.91 18.63
CA ALA A 369 0.84 0.60 18.91
C ALA A 369 2.31 0.72 19.34
N CYS A 370 3.12 1.54 18.67
CA CYS A 370 4.50 1.81 19.05
C CYS A 370 4.61 2.43 20.45
N CYS A 371 3.74 3.38 20.76
CA CYS A 371 3.66 4.00 22.09
C CYS A 371 3.30 2.97 23.15
N ASN A 372 2.30 2.11 22.91
CA ASN A 372 1.90 1.03 23.82
C ASN A 372 3.08 0.08 24.09
N LEU A 373 3.77 -0.40 23.04
CA LEU A 373 4.91 -1.31 23.16
C LEU A 373 6.10 -0.68 23.89
N ALA A 374 6.28 0.64 23.80
CA ALA A 374 7.35 1.35 24.47
C ALA A 374 7.11 1.50 26.00
N HIS A 375 5.86 1.33 26.46
CA HIS A 375 5.47 1.55 27.85
C HIS A 375 4.93 0.28 28.51
N PRO A 376 5.78 -0.54 29.17
CA PRO A 376 5.38 -1.80 29.81
C PRO A 376 4.25 -1.67 30.84
N VAL A 377 4.09 -0.50 31.43
CA VAL A 377 3.04 -0.19 32.43
C VAL A 377 1.64 -0.48 31.89
N ILE A 378 1.39 -0.27 30.59
CA ILE A 378 0.10 -0.57 29.94
C ILE A 378 -0.15 -2.08 29.97
N SER A 379 0.86 -2.87 29.55
CA SER A 379 0.77 -4.34 29.57
C SER A 379 0.57 -4.89 30.96
N GLU A 380 1.29 -4.37 31.97
CA GLU A 380 1.12 -4.74 33.38
C GLU A 380 -0.28 -4.43 33.92
N TYR A 381 -0.86 -3.30 33.52
CA TYR A 381 -2.25 -2.95 33.85
C TYR A 381 -3.25 -3.92 33.24
N LEU A 382 -3.09 -4.22 31.94
CA LEU A 382 -3.99 -5.12 31.20
C LEU A 382 -3.94 -6.55 31.72
N GLU A 383 -2.73 -7.06 32.02
CA GLU A 383 -2.54 -8.38 32.62
C GLU A 383 -3.18 -8.46 33.99
N ALA A 384 -2.95 -7.45 34.86
CA ALA A 384 -3.56 -7.41 36.18
C ALA A 384 -5.08 -7.35 36.11
N ARG A 385 -5.64 -6.58 35.16
CA ARG A 385 -7.07 -6.50 34.94
C ARG A 385 -7.65 -7.84 34.44
N LYS A 386 -6.99 -8.48 33.47
CA LYS A 386 -7.40 -9.76 32.92
C LYS A 386 -7.35 -10.87 34.01
N GLU A 387 -6.31 -10.87 34.85
CA GLU A 387 -6.20 -11.78 35.98
C GLU A 387 -7.33 -11.56 37.00
N LEU A 388 -7.66 -10.31 37.30
CA LEU A 388 -8.77 -9.95 38.18
C LEU A 388 -10.11 -10.41 37.64
N ASP A 389 -10.38 -10.16 36.33
CA ASP A 389 -11.64 -10.53 35.68
C ASP A 389 -11.78 -12.06 35.63
N ALA A 390 -10.70 -12.81 35.34
CA ALA A 390 -10.67 -14.25 35.36
C ALA A 390 -10.99 -14.82 36.76
N LEU A 391 -10.31 -14.31 37.79
CA LEU A 391 -10.54 -14.75 39.18
C LEU A 391 -11.97 -14.44 39.67
N LYS A 392 -12.56 -13.31 39.24
CA LYS A 392 -13.96 -12.98 39.55
C LYS A 392 -14.94 -13.89 38.81
N GLN A 393 -14.63 -14.24 37.57
CA GLN A 393 -15.46 -15.18 36.81
C GLN A 393 -15.43 -16.57 37.45
N GLU A 394 -14.24 -17.06 37.84
CA GLU A 394 -14.12 -18.33 38.56
C GLU A 394 -14.87 -18.30 39.90
N GLU A 395 -14.84 -17.18 40.65
CA GLU A 395 -15.60 -17.04 41.89
C GLU A 395 -17.13 -17.08 41.64
N ALA A 396 -17.59 -16.43 40.54
CA ALA A 396 -18.99 -16.46 40.15
C ALA A 396 -19.43 -17.85 39.68
N ASP A 397 -18.61 -18.58 38.94
CA ASP A 397 -18.87 -19.90 38.46
C ASP A 397 -18.93 -20.92 39.64
N MET A 398 -18.05 -20.78 40.63
CA MET A 398 -18.10 -21.57 41.86
C MET A 398 -19.33 -21.27 42.72
N ALA A 399 -19.81 -20.02 42.75
CA ALA A 399 -21.03 -19.65 43.47
C ALA A 399 -22.30 -20.29 42.84
N ASN A 400 -22.25 -20.61 41.54
CA ASN A 400 -23.31 -21.22 40.75
C ASN A 400 -23.19 -22.76 40.64
N ALA A 401 -22.06 -23.36 41.08
CA ALA A 401 -21.84 -24.82 41.05
C ALA A 401 -22.69 -25.54 42.12
N ASP A 402 -23.11 -26.78 41.81
CA ASP A 402 -23.96 -27.60 42.70
C ASP A 402 -23.25 -27.92 44.03
N VAL A 403 -24.00 -27.86 45.14
CA VAL A 403 -23.59 -27.93 46.56
C VAL A 403 -22.88 -29.29 46.95
N ASN A 404 -22.61 -30.19 46.03
CA ASN A 404 -22.11 -31.54 46.32
C ASN A 404 -20.61 -31.78 46.11
N GLU A 405 -19.84 -30.79 45.63
CA GLU A 405 -18.37 -30.93 45.54
C GLU A 405 -17.67 -30.42 46.79
N PRO A 406 -16.60 -31.08 47.27
CA PRO A 406 -15.85 -30.61 48.43
C PRO A 406 -15.13 -29.31 48.11
N ILE A 407 -15.55 -28.21 48.73
CA ILE A 407 -14.96 -26.89 48.58
C ILE A 407 -13.59 -26.88 49.26
N ASP A 408 -12.52 -26.61 48.52
CA ASP A 408 -11.19 -26.37 49.05
C ASP A 408 -11.11 -24.92 49.58
N TYR A 409 -11.30 -24.78 50.86
CA TYR A 409 -11.31 -23.46 51.56
C TYR A 409 -9.95 -22.73 51.48
N GLU A 410 -8.86 -23.44 51.29
CA GLU A 410 -7.52 -22.86 51.21
C GLU A 410 -7.36 -22.13 49.86
N GLN A 411 -7.73 -22.75 48.75
CA GLN A 411 -7.73 -22.14 47.42
C GLN A 411 -8.70 -20.95 47.32
N VAL A 412 -9.87 -21.02 47.97
CA VAL A 412 -10.82 -19.91 47.99
C VAL A 412 -10.22 -18.73 48.77
N ALA A 413 -9.53 -18.97 49.90
CA ALA A 413 -8.88 -17.91 50.69
C ALA A 413 -7.71 -17.26 49.91
N GLU A 414 -6.88 -18.06 49.22
CA GLU A 414 -5.80 -17.54 48.38
C GLU A 414 -6.32 -16.67 47.22
N ARG A 415 -7.38 -17.10 46.51
CA ARG A 415 -8.03 -16.30 45.46
C ARG A 415 -8.58 -14.99 45.98
N LYS A 416 -9.32 -14.99 47.08
CA LYS A 416 -9.84 -13.78 47.69
C LYS A 416 -8.73 -12.80 48.10
N THR A 417 -7.63 -13.33 48.60
CA THR A 417 -6.47 -12.51 48.97
C THR A 417 -5.86 -11.90 47.70
N ARG A 418 -5.74 -12.69 46.61
CA ARG A 418 -5.22 -12.20 45.34
C ARG A 418 -6.13 -11.16 44.70
N ILE A 419 -7.45 -11.37 44.71
CA ILE A 419 -8.45 -10.39 44.22
C ILE A 419 -8.30 -9.06 45.01
N ALA A 420 -8.20 -9.10 46.33
CA ALA A 420 -8.06 -7.91 47.16
C ALA A 420 -6.73 -7.17 46.88
N GLN A 421 -5.64 -7.88 46.65
CA GLN A 421 -4.36 -7.30 46.26
C GLN A 421 -4.48 -6.59 44.89
N LEU A 422 -5.01 -7.29 43.88
CA LEU A 422 -5.20 -6.73 42.54
C LEU A 422 -6.13 -5.52 42.55
N GLU A 423 -7.22 -5.54 43.32
CA GLU A 423 -8.13 -4.40 43.49
C GLU A 423 -7.44 -3.19 44.14
N SER A 424 -6.46 -3.39 45.02
CA SER A 424 -5.68 -2.30 45.61
C SER A 424 -4.61 -1.73 44.69
N GLU A 425 -4.02 -2.55 43.82
CA GLU A 425 -2.94 -2.17 42.89
C GLU A 425 -3.49 -1.56 41.57
N LEU A 426 -4.65 -2.04 41.11
CA LEU A 426 -5.23 -1.69 39.81
C LEU A 426 -5.46 -0.17 39.66
N PRO A 427 -5.96 0.60 40.63
CA PRO A 427 -6.16 2.04 40.48
C PRO A 427 -4.86 2.80 40.21
N ALA A 428 -3.76 2.43 40.89
CA ALA A 428 -2.47 3.06 40.68
C ALA A 428 -1.89 2.73 39.29
N LYS A 429 -1.98 1.47 38.86
CA LYS A 429 -1.57 1.04 37.52
C LYS A 429 -2.43 1.69 36.44
N GLN A 430 -3.72 1.80 36.66
CA GLN A 430 -4.65 2.47 35.73
C GLN A 430 -4.32 3.97 35.59
N ALA A 431 -4.05 4.67 36.71
CA ALA A 431 -3.66 6.06 36.66
C ALA A 431 -2.36 6.27 35.87
N ALA A 432 -1.34 5.44 36.13
CA ALA A 432 -0.07 5.49 35.41
C ALA A 432 -0.23 5.17 33.90
N ALA A 433 -1.05 4.19 33.55
CA ALA A 433 -1.33 3.84 32.16
C ALA A 433 -2.12 4.96 31.44
N SER A 434 -3.06 5.62 32.13
CA SER A 434 -3.89 6.67 31.54
C SER A 434 -3.15 8.00 31.29
N GLU A 435 -1.97 8.21 31.85
CA GLU A 435 -1.13 9.39 31.59
C GLU A 435 -0.28 9.27 30.33
N ILE A 436 -0.18 8.07 29.74
CA ILE A 436 0.67 7.81 28.57
C ILE A 436 0.04 8.46 27.34
N LYS A 437 0.87 9.27 26.66
CA LYS A 437 0.46 10.03 25.47
C LYS A 437 1.36 9.66 24.30
N VAL A 438 0.76 9.53 23.13
CA VAL A 438 1.49 9.41 21.87
C VAL A 438 2.28 10.69 21.64
N THR A 439 3.53 10.55 21.23
CA THR A 439 4.45 11.66 20.98
C THR A 439 4.76 11.82 19.50
N MET A 440 5.33 12.98 19.14
CA MET A 440 5.86 13.19 17.78
C MET A 440 6.98 12.23 17.43
N ASP A 441 7.73 11.74 18.42
CA ASP A 441 8.78 10.76 18.24
C ASP A 441 8.22 9.39 17.81
N ASP A 442 7.08 8.98 18.35
CA ASP A 442 6.42 7.73 17.97
C ASP A 442 5.92 7.80 16.51
N VAL A 443 5.28 8.90 16.11
CA VAL A 443 4.86 9.13 14.72
C VAL A 443 6.05 9.16 13.77
N ALA A 444 7.13 9.84 14.14
CA ALA A 444 8.33 9.95 13.32
C ALA A 444 9.04 8.59 13.15
N LYS A 445 9.06 7.74 14.19
CA LYS A 445 9.61 6.37 14.12
C LYS A 445 8.84 5.49 13.13
N VAL A 446 7.52 5.58 13.13
CA VAL A 446 6.69 4.82 12.18
C VAL A 446 6.97 5.27 10.74
N ILE A 447 7.05 6.59 10.51
CA ILE A 447 7.40 7.12 9.17
C ILE A 447 8.80 6.66 8.76
N GLU A 448 9.77 6.64 9.69
CA GLU A 448 11.12 6.11 9.43
C GLU A 448 11.07 4.64 9.01
N LEU A 449 10.28 3.81 9.69
CA LEU A 449 10.10 2.39 9.34
C LEU A 449 9.51 2.22 7.93
N TRP A 450 8.53 3.04 7.56
CA TRP A 450 7.85 2.91 6.26
C TRP A 450 8.63 3.51 5.09
N THR A 451 9.31 4.64 5.33
CA THR A 451 9.93 5.43 4.25
C THR A 451 11.45 5.36 4.22
N GLY A 452 12.07 4.91 5.33
CA GLY A 452 13.52 4.95 5.53
C GLY A 452 14.08 6.35 5.80
N ILE A 453 13.22 7.36 6.06
CA ILE A 453 13.64 8.73 6.38
C ILE A 453 13.91 8.84 7.89
N PRO A 454 15.13 9.24 8.33
CA PRO A 454 15.45 9.30 9.76
C PRO A 454 14.50 10.18 10.57
N ALA A 455 14.04 9.70 11.73
CA ALA A 455 13.08 10.38 12.60
C ALA A 455 13.52 11.81 12.99
N VAL A 456 14.81 12.01 13.24
CA VAL A 456 15.39 13.33 13.55
C VAL A 456 15.13 14.35 12.44
N LYS A 457 15.22 13.93 11.17
CA LYS A 457 14.95 14.80 10.03
C LYS A 457 13.46 15.14 9.86
N ILE A 458 12.58 14.24 10.28
CA ILE A 458 11.12 14.42 10.20
C ILE A 458 10.67 15.48 11.22
N GLN A 459 11.33 15.57 12.37
CA GLN A 459 11.01 16.53 13.44
C GLN A 459 11.52 17.94 13.18
N GLU A 460 12.54 18.11 12.32
CA GLU A 460 13.03 19.44 11.97
C GLU A 460 11.98 20.24 11.20
N THR A 461 11.72 21.46 11.66
CA THR A 461 10.78 22.34 10.96
C THR A 461 11.36 22.77 9.61
N GLU A 462 10.52 22.78 8.56
CA GLU A 462 10.95 23.19 7.20
C GLU A 462 11.55 24.60 7.18
N TYR A 463 11.02 25.49 8.01
CA TYR A 463 11.54 26.86 8.12
C TYR A 463 12.96 26.93 8.70
N ALA A 464 13.29 26.07 9.66
CA ALA A 464 14.66 26.00 10.21
C ALA A 464 15.66 25.53 9.16
N LYS A 465 15.31 24.52 8.36
CA LYS A 465 16.12 24.04 7.24
C LYS A 465 16.32 25.13 6.17
N LEU A 466 15.24 25.83 5.81
CA LEU A 466 15.33 26.93 4.84
C LEU A 466 16.16 28.10 5.35
N ALA A 467 16.12 28.38 6.66
CA ALA A 467 16.94 29.44 7.24
C ALA A 467 18.45 29.14 7.13
N SER A 468 18.87 27.92 7.39
CA SER A 468 20.26 27.48 7.36
C SER A 468 20.76 27.08 5.97
N LEU A 469 19.89 26.91 4.98
CA LEU A 469 20.19 26.36 3.64
C LEU A 469 21.40 27.02 2.97
N GLU A 470 21.45 28.36 2.94
CA GLU A 470 22.55 29.12 2.29
C GLU A 470 23.88 28.83 2.96
N THR A 471 23.91 28.81 4.30
CA THR A 471 25.13 28.55 5.09
C THR A 471 25.65 27.14 4.86
N GLU A 472 24.75 26.14 4.84
CA GLU A 472 25.15 24.75 4.62
C GLU A 472 25.60 24.48 3.19
N LEU A 473 24.97 25.11 2.19
CA LEU A 473 25.41 25.03 0.79
C LEU A 473 26.78 25.64 0.60
N LYS A 474 27.07 26.82 1.20
CA LYS A 474 28.40 27.48 1.13
C LYS A 474 29.53 26.65 1.72
N LYS A 475 29.25 25.80 2.72
CA LYS A 475 30.25 24.85 3.25
C LYS A 475 30.68 23.81 2.24
N LYS A 476 29.78 23.41 1.35
CA LYS A 476 29.98 22.32 0.37
C LYS A 476 30.35 22.81 -1.03
N ILE A 477 29.89 23.99 -1.40
CA ILE A 477 30.10 24.60 -2.72
C ILE A 477 31.00 25.84 -2.57
N ILE A 478 32.25 25.71 -2.99
CA ILE A 478 33.26 26.77 -2.88
C ILE A 478 33.35 27.55 -4.17
N GLY A 479 33.43 28.90 -4.08
CA GLY A 479 33.67 29.79 -5.19
C GLY A 479 32.46 30.09 -6.08
N GLN A 480 31.25 29.74 -5.62
CA GLN A 480 30.00 30.05 -6.33
C GLN A 480 28.97 30.69 -5.37
N ASP A 481 29.44 31.63 -4.51
CA ASP A 481 28.63 32.22 -3.43
C ASP A 481 27.38 32.93 -3.94
N GLU A 482 27.48 33.63 -5.07
CA GLU A 482 26.37 34.32 -5.73
C GLU A 482 25.32 33.33 -6.23
N ALA A 483 25.74 32.22 -6.88
CA ALA A 483 24.83 31.16 -7.34
C ALA A 483 24.11 30.52 -6.16
N VAL A 484 24.82 30.22 -5.07
CA VAL A 484 24.22 29.65 -3.84
C VAL A 484 23.21 30.62 -3.22
N HIS A 485 23.54 31.92 -3.17
CA HIS A 485 22.63 32.95 -2.63
C HIS A 485 21.34 33.04 -3.43
N LEU A 486 21.41 33.12 -4.76
CA LEU A 486 20.25 33.22 -5.64
C LEU A 486 19.35 31.97 -5.54
N VAL A 487 19.94 30.75 -5.51
CA VAL A 487 19.21 29.52 -5.32
C VAL A 487 18.50 29.52 -3.98
N ALA A 488 19.19 29.81 -2.88
CA ALA A 488 18.61 29.82 -1.55
C ALA A 488 17.47 30.86 -1.43
N GLN A 489 17.63 32.04 -2.01
CA GLN A 489 16.61 33.07 -2.01
C GLN A 489 15.35 32.66 -2.81
N ALA A 490 15.53 32.09 -4.01
CA ALA A 490 14.41 31.65 -4.84
C ALA A 490 13.67 30.47 -4.22
N VAL A 491 14.37 29.52 -3.61
CA VAL A 491 13.74 28.40 -2.88
C VAL A 491 12.96 28.92 -1.68
N LYS A 492 13.52 29.83 -0.88
CA LYS A 492 12.81 30.47 0.25
C LYS A 492 11.54 31.17 -0.23
N ARG A 493 11.60 31.90 -1.34
CA ARG A 493 10.47 32.61 -1.95
C ARG A 493 9.37 31.64 -2.42
N SER A 494 9.74 30.54 -3.08
CA SER A 494 8.82 29.51 -3.56
C SER A 494 8.12 28.78 -2.41
N ARG A 495 8.85 28.45 -1.34
CA ARG A 495 8.30 27.73 -0.18
C ARG A 495 7.45 28.62 0.74
N ALA A 496 7.70 29.94 0.76
CA ALA A 496 6.86 30.88 1.50
C ALA A 496 5.46 31.09 0.88
N ASP A 497 5.27 30.65 -0.37
CA ASP A 497 3.99 30.67 -1.15
C ASP A 497 3.14 31.96 -0.98
N LEU A 498 3.79 33.11 -0.96
CA LEU A 498 3.12 34.41 -0.79
C LEU A 498 2.19 34.77 -1.95
N SER A 499 2.34 34.09 -3.11
CA SER A 499 1.58 34.35 -4.32
C SER A 499 0.35 33.43 -4.52
N GLY A 500 0.21 32.36 -3.71
CA GLY A 500 -0.82 31.34 -3.86
C GLY A 500 -0.74 30.54 -5.17
N ARG A 501 0.36 30.69 -5.92
CA ARG A 501 0.60 29.97 -7.17
C ARG A 501 1.42 28.72 -6.89
N ARG A 502 0.79 27.57 -6.86
CA ARG A 502 1.44 26.27 -6.66
C ARG A 502 2.22 25.84 -7.91
N ARG A 503 3.44 26.35 -8.06
CA ARG A 503 4.38 25.95 -9.12
C ARG A 503 5.77 25.64 -8.54
N PRO A 504 6.56 24.74 -9.19
CA PRO A 504 7.89 24.39 -8.71
C PRO A 504 8.86 25.58 -8.83
N ALA A 505 9.82 25.66 -7.89
CA ALA A 505 10.98 26.54 -8.07
C ALA A 505 11.84 26.03 -9.25
N SER A 506 12.30 26.93 -10.11
CA SER A 506 12.93 26.56 -11.38
C SER A 506 14.21 27.32 -11.65
N PHE A 507 15.28 26.61 -12.03
CA PHE A 507 16.61 27.13 -12.24
C PHE A 507 17.24 26.67 -13.55
N ILE A 508 17.93 27.54 -14.25
CA ILE A 508 18.86 27.18 -15.33
C ILE A 508 20.28 27.53 -14.89
N PHE A 509 21.13 26.52 -14.75
CA PHE A 509 22.56 26.68 -14.43
C PHE A 509 23.38 26.64 -15.71
N VAL A 510 24.06 27.74 -16.01
CA VAL A 510 24.84 27.91 -17.24
C VAL A 510 26.32 28.11 -16.90
N GLY A 511 27.20 27.50 -17.68
CA GLY A 511 28.64 27.69 -17.51
C GLY A 511 29.48 26.53 -18.00
N PRO A 512 30.82 26.62 -17.93
CA PRO A 512 31.72 25.58 -18.40
C PRO A 512 31.50 24.22 -17.69
N THR A 513 32.01 23.13 -18.25
CA THR A 513 32.03 21.86 -17.60
C THR A 513 32.96 21.85 -16.39
N GLY A 514 32.55 21.19 -15.30
CA GLY A 514 33.37 20.99 -14.11
C GLY A 514 33.44 22.19 -13.14
N VAL A 515 32.55 23.20 -13.27
CA VAL A 515 32.48 24.34 -12.34
C VAL A 515 31.57 24.14 -11.14
N GLY A 516 30.93 22.97 -11.02
CA GLY A 516 30.11 22.61 -9.85
C GLY A 516 28.59 22.66 -10.06
N LYS A 517 28.06 22.87 -11.29
CA LYS A 517 26.61 22.91 -11.57
C LYS A 517 25.82 21.71 -11.02
N THR A 518 26.22 20.53 -11.43
CA THR A 518 25.55 19.25 -10.99
C THR A 518 25.79 18.98 -9.50
N GLU A 519 26.93 19.42 -8.94
CA GLU A 519 27.23 19.24 -7.53
C GLU A 519 26.33 20.13 -6.65
N LEU A 520 26.11 21.40 -7.07
CA LEU A 520 25.17 22.28 -6.38
C LEU A 520 23.77 21.66 -6.32
N VAL A 521 23.29 21.05 -7.41
CA VAL A 521 21.97 20.38 -7.45
C VAL A 521 21.93 19.20 -6.49
N LYS A 522 22.98 18.37 -6.43
CA LYS A 522 23.06 17.26 -5.48
C LYS A 522 23.02 17.73 -4.03
N GLN A 523 23.84 18.74 -3.70
CA GLN A 523 23.87 19.28 -2.34
C GLN A 523 22.55 19.98 -1.98
N LEU A 524 21.91 20.67 -2.93
CA LEU A 524 20.58 21.24 -2.76
C LEU A 524 19.53 20.16 -2.44
N ALA A 525 19.53 19.06 -3.19
CA ALA A 525 18.62 17.94 -2.96
C ALA A 525 18.80 17.35 -1.56
N ASN A 526 20.04 17.09 -1.15
CA ASN A 526 20.37 16.52 0.16
C ASN A 526 20.05 17.43 1.35
N GLN A 527 20.02 18.76 1.13
CA GLN A 527 19.72 19.72 2.20
C GLN A 527 18.22 20.07 2.29
N LEU A 528 17.50 20.02 1.17
CA LEU A 528 16.07 20.37 1.15
C LEU A 528 15.18 19.19 1.51
N PHE A 529 15.55 17.98 1.10
CA PHE A 529 14.67 16.82 1.16
C PHE A 529 15.29 15.66 1.92
N ASP A 530 14.46 14.98 2.69
CA ASP A 530 14.86 13.96 3.66
C ASP A 530 14.79 12.53 3.11
N GLY A 531 14.71 12.33 1.82
CA GLY A 531 14.65 11.01 1.21
C GLY A 531 16.02 10.34 1.03
N PRO A 532 16.09 9.03 0.92
CA PRO A 532 17.33 8.29 0.65
C PRO A 532 17.93 8.66 -0.72
N ASP A 533 17.13 9.14 -1.67
CA ASP A 533 17.56 9.57 -3.00
C ASP A 533 16.62 10.69 -3.51
N PRO A 534 16.81 11.94 -2.99
CA PRO A 534 15.92 13.05 -3.30
C PRO A 534 16.18 13.69 -4.68
N LEU A 535 17.14 13.17 -5.46
CA LEU A 535 17.52 13.68 -6.77
C LEU A 535 17.01 12.77 -7.90
N ILE A 536 16.09 13.29 -8.71
CA ILE A 536 15.65 12.65 -9.96
C ILE A 536 16.49 13.25 -11.11
N ARG A 537 17.46 12.51 -11.62
CA ARG A 537 18.30 12.96 -12.74
C ARG A 537 17.81 12.37 -14.05
N LEU A 538 17.70 13.25 -15.07
CA LEU A 538 17.40 12.92 -16.46
C LEU A 538 18.48 13.54 -17.35
N ASP A 539 19.22 12.70 -18.07
CA ASP A 539 20.22 13.15 -19.05
C ASP A 539 19.53 13.40 -20.39
N MET A 540 19.53 14.65 -20.84
CA MET A 540 18.83 15.03 -22.06
C MET A 540 19.48 14.46 -23.33
N SER A 541 20.68 13.92 -23.24
CA SER A 541 21.27 13.13 -24.34
C SER A 541 20.48 11.88 -24.70
N GLU A 542 19.71 11.33 -23.73
CA GLU A 542 18.82 10.17 -23.96
C GLU A 542 17.47 10.56 -24.56
N TYR A 543 17.14 11.87 -24.59
CA TYR A 543 15.86 12.42 -25.03
C TYR A 543 15.98 13.33 -26.24
N MET A 544 16.92 13.01 -27.15
CA MET A 544 17.16 13.74 -28.40
C MET A 544 16.10 13.42 -29.47
N GLU A 545 15.48 12.25 -29.41
CA GLU A 545 14.53 11.76 -30.40
C GLU A 545 13.08 11.88 -29.93
N LYS A 546 12.16 12.09 -30.88
CA LYS A 546 10.74 12.33 -30.59
C LYS A 546 10.08 11.22 -29.77
N TYR A 547 10.38 9.96 -30.06
CA TYR A 547 9.79 8.84 -29.30
C TYR A 547 10.38 8.70 -27.89
N ALA A 548 11.56 9.25 -27.61
CA ALA A 548 12.13 9.26 -26.29
C ALA A 548 11.32 10.11 -25.30
N VAL A 549 10.58 11.09 -25.80
CA VAL A 549 9.64 11.92 -24.98
C VAL A 549 8.53 11.06 -24.39
N SER A 550 8.04 10.05 -25.12
CA SER A 550 7.03 9.10 -24.61
C SER A 550 7.54 8.31 -23.41
N ARG A 551 8.85 8.03 -23.31
CA ARG A 551 9.42 7.39 -22.10
C ARG A 551 9.38 8.29 -20.89
N MET A 552 9.34 9.62 -21.07
CA MET A 552 9.30 10.57 -19.97
C MET A 552 7.91 10.60 -19.27
N ILE A 553 6.83 10.64 -20.06
CA ILE A 553 5.45 10.78 -19.57
C ILE A 553 4.59 9.51 -19.74
N GLY A 554 5.13 8.46 -20.37
CA GLY A 554 4.43 7.23 -20.75
C GLY A 554 4.01 7.22 -22.20
N SER A 555 3.78 6.01 -22.75
CA SER A 555 3.29 5.80 -24.11
C SER A 555 1.76 5.84 -24.15
N PRO A 556 1.15 6.47 -25.18
CA PRO A 556 -0.30 6.43 -25.34
C PRO A 556 -0.84 5.01 -25.57
N PRO A 557 -2.12 4.75 -25.27
CA PRO A 557 -2.76 3.46 -25.53
C PRO A 557 -2.58 3.01 -27.00
N GLY A 558 -2.15 1.75 -27.17
CA GLY A 558 -1.94 1.14 -28.49
C GLY A 558 -0.52 1.22 -29.04
N TYR A 559 0.42 1.85 -28.33
CA TYR A 559 1.83 1.86 -28.68
C TYR A 559 2.62 0.86 -27.82
N VAL A 560 3.74 0.34 -28.36
CA VAL A 560 4.65 -0.53 -27.62
C VAL A 560 5.17 0.21 -26.37
N GLY A 561 5.13 -0.44 -25.22
CA GLY A 561 5.50 0.18 -23.92
C GLY A 561 4.37 0.94 -23.21
N TYR A 562 3.11 0.78 -23.62
CA TYR A 562 1.96 1.40 -22.92
C TYR A 562 1.82 0.96 -21.44
N GLU A 563 2.25 -0.26 -21.13
CA GLU A 563 2.23 -0.77 -19.74
C GLU A 563 3.35 -0.18 -18.88
N GLU A 564 4.39 0.38 -19.52
CA GLU A 564 5.49 1.03 -18.81
C GLU A 564 5.08 2.46 -18.41
N ALA A 565 5.15 2.75 -17.11
CA ALA A 565 4.92 4.08 -16.59
C ALA A 565 6.00 5.06 -17.07
N GLY A 566 5.64 6.34 -17.27
CA GLY A 566 6.61 7.36 -17.66
C GLY A 566 7.71 7.55 -16.60
N GLN A 567 8.97 7.59 -17.05
CA GLN A 567 10.12 7.64 -16.14
C GLN A 567 10.12 8.88 -15.23
N LEU A 568 9.72 10.05 -15.74
CA LEU A 568 9.63 11.29 -14.96
C LEU A 568 8.37 11.27 -14.09
N THR A 569 7.21 11.03 -14.70
CA THR A 569 5.91 11.11 -14.03
C THR A 569 5.80 10.13 -12.88
N GLU A 570 6.25 8.89 -13.06
CA GLU A 570 6.21 7.87 -12.01
C GLU A 570 7.19 8.16 -10.87
N LYS A 571 8.42 8.63 -11.19
CA LYS A 571 9.39 8.99 -10.15
C LYS A 571 8.90 10.16 -9.31
N VAL A 572 8.32 11.21 -9.94
CA VAL A 572 7.78 12.37 -9.21
C VAL A 572 6.51 11.99 -8.42
N ARG A 573 5.65 11.15 -8.98
CA ARG A 573 4.47 10.66 -8.26
C ARG A 573 4.85 9.91 -6.98
N ARG A 574 5.90 9.08 -7.04
CA ARG A 574 6.42 8.36 -5.85
C ARG A 574 7.20 9.26 -4.90
N ARG A 575 7.82 10.34 -5.42
CA ARG A 575 8.68 11.24 -4.65
C ARG A 575 8.37 12.70 -5.00
N PRO A 576 7.23 13.25 -4.55
CA PRO A 576 6.83 14.62 -4.86
C PRO A 576 7.75 15.67 -4.23
N TYR A 577 8.45 15.35 -3.16
CA TYR A 577 9.47 16.17 -2.52
C TYR A 577 10.85 15.77 -3.03
N SER A 578 11.21 16.27 -4.23
CA SER A 578 12.47 15.93 -4.88
C SER A 578 13.02 17.10 -5.72
N VAL A 579 14.30 17.03 -6.02
CA VAL A 579 14.92 17.90 -7.04
C VAL A 579 14.95 17.12 -8.35
N VAL A 580 14.38 17.69 -9.40
CA VAL A 580 14.41 17.12 -10.75
C VAL A 580 15.49 17.86 -11.55
N LEU A 581 16.53 17.13 -11.96
CA LEU A 581 17.63 17.65 -12.74
C LEU A 581 17.53 17.21 -14.20
N PHE A 582 17.38 18.17 -15.10
CA PHE A 582 17.52 17.99 -16.53
C PHE A 582 18.95 18.37 -16.93
N ASP A 583 19.81 17.40 -17.12
CA ASP A 583 21.22 17.62 -17.42
C ASP A 583 21.41 17.79 -18.93
N GLU A 584 22.21 18.80 -19.36
CA GLU A 584 22.48 19.15 -20.76
C GLU A 584 21.23 19.49 -21.59
N ILE A 585 20.42 20.42 -21.08
CA ILE A 585 19.11 20.79 -21.65
C ILE A 585 19.15 21.20 -23.12
N GLU A 586 20.31 21.70 -23.60
CA GLU A 586 20.55 22.07 -25.00
C GLU A 586 20.47 20.88 -25.96
N LYS A 587 20.54 19.64 -25.47
CA LYS A 587 20.45 18.41 -26.27
C LYS A 587 19.02 17.88 -26.38
N ALA A 588 18.09 18.37 -25.57
CA ALA A 588 16.74 17.89 -25.50
C ALA A 588 15.94 18.13 -26.78
N HIS A 589 15.07 17.19 -27.16
CA HIS A 589 14.10 17.38 -28.24
C HIS A 589 13.15 18.55 -27.91
N PRO A 590 12.68 19.35 -28.90
CA PRO A 590 11.75 20.46 -28.68
C PRO A 590 10.46 20.08 -27.93
N ASP A 591 9.97 18.85 -28.07
CA ASP A 591 8.78 18.40 -27.33
C ASP A 591 9.00 18.26 -25.82
N VAL A 592 10.24 18.01 -25.36
CA VAL A 592 10.60 18.07 -23.93
C VAL A 592 10.40 19.49 -23.39
N MET A 593 10.75 20.52 -24.19
CA MET A 593 10.54 21.91 -23.79
C MET A 593 9.05 22.23 -23.61
N ASN A 594 8.16 21.63 -24.41
CA ASN A 594 6.72 21.83 -24.28
C ASN A 594 6.17 21.20 -22.97
N ILE A 595 6.69 20.03 -22.58
CA ILE A 595 6.35 19.39 -21.30
C ILE A 595 6.84 20.26 -20.14
N LEU A 596 8.09 20.73 -20.20
CA LEU A 596 8.64 21.59 -19.17
C LEU A 596 7.88 22.90 -19.04
N LEU A 597 7.44 23.51 -20.15
CA LEU A 597 6.58 24.72 -20.13
C LEU A 597 5.30 24.45 -19.33
N GLN A 598 4.64 23.34 -19.54
CA GLN A 598 3.43 23.00 -18.80
C GLN A 598 3.74 22.82 -17.29
N ILE A 599 4.84 22.15 -16.94
CA ILE A 599 5.25 21.99 -15.53
C ILE A 599 5.52 23.34 -14.89
N LEU A 600 6.24 24.25 -15.59
CA LEU A 600 6.62 25.56 -15.06
C LEU A 600 5.43 26.52 -14.93
N ASP A 601 4.38 26.35 -15.75
CA ASP A 601 3.18 27.19 -15.72
C ASP A 601 2.13 26.71 -14.72
N GLU A 602 1.72 25.45 -14.87
CA GLU A 602 0.59 24.87 -14.14
C GLU A 602 1.03 24.09 -12.89
N GLY A 603 2.32 23.76 -12.79
CA GLY A 603 2.83 22.89 -11.73
C GLY A 603 2.38 21.43 -11.83
N LYS A 604 1.65 21.06 -12.91
CA LYS A 604 1.04 19.73 -13.08
C LYS A 604 1.13 19.29 -14.53
N ILE A 605 1.23 17.97 -14.74
CA ILE A 605 1.09 17.36 -16.07
C ILE A 605 0.22 16.12 -15.98
N ASN A 606 -0.40 15.75 -17.10
CA ASN A 606 -1.10 14.47 -17.21
C ASN A 606 -0.16 13.42 -17.82
N ASP A 607 -0.07 12.25 -17.20
CA ASP A 607 0.64 11.13 -17.79
C ASP A 607 -0.17 10.51 -18.96
N ALA A 608 0.43 9.58 -19.67
CA ALA A 608 -0.23 8.90 -20.79
C ALA A 608 -1.45 8.05 -20.38
N GLN A 609 -1.61 7.75 -19.09
CA GLN A 609 -2.76 7.06 -18.53
C GLN A 609 -3.87 8.03 -18.09
N GLY A 610 -3.66 9.34 -18.26
CA GLY A 610 -4.60 10.39 -17.88
C GLY A 610 -4.58 10.75 -16.39
N ARG A 611 -3.59 10.31 -15.63
CA ARG A 611 -3.41 10.68 -14.23
C ARG A 611 -2.67 12.01 -14.15
N THR A 612 -3.12 12.90 -13.28
CA THR A 612 -2.45 14.18 -13.01
C THR A 612 -1.30 13.98 -12.04
N VAL A 613 -0.10 14.40 -12.42
CA VAL A 613 1.10 14.37 -11.58
C VAL A 613 1.45 15.80 -11.17
N ASP A 614 1.55 16.04 -9.85
CA ASP A 614 1.81 17.35 -9.26
C ASP A 614 3.31 17.56 -9.02
N PHE A 615 3.86 18.63 -9.59
CA PHE A 615 5.26 19.04 -9.47
C PHE A 615 5.45 20.24 -8.51
N SER A 616 4.38 20.75 -7.89
CA SER A 616 4.43 21.96 -7.06
C SER A 616 5.44 21.87 -5.91
N ASN A 617 5.67 20.68 -5.39
CA ASN A 617 6.61 20.42 -4.30
C ASN A 617 8.02 20.07 -4.77
N THR A 618 8.25 19.97 -6.09
CA THR A 618 9.56 19.69 -6.64
C THR A 618 10.37 20.98 -6.84
N VAL A 619 11.68 20.83 -7.03
CA VAL A 619 12.57 21.89 -7.51
C VAL A 619 13.12 21.47 -8.86
N ILE A 620 12.88 22.26 -9.89
CA ILE A 620 13.30 21.97 -11.26
C ILE A 620 14.66 22.64 -11.51
N CYS A 621 15.67 21.84 -11.79
CA CYS A 621 17.00 22.30 -12.13
C CYS A 621 17.36 21.86 -13.56
N MET A 622 17.86 22.78 -14.36
CA MET A 622 18.34 22.50 -15.72
C MET A 622 19.81 22.93 -15.80
N THR A 623 20.68 22.12 -16.41
CA THR A 623 22.06 22.50 -16.65
C THR A 623 22.31 22.71 -18.13
N SER A 624 23.14 23.67 -18.46
CA SER A 624 23.60 23.94 -19.83
C SER A 624 25.09 24.29 -19.87
N ASN A 625 25.74 23.83 -20.95
CA ASN A 625 27.13 24.23 -21.29
C ASN A 625 27.17 25.32 -22.37
N ALA A 626 26.03 25.89 -22.74
CA ALA A 626 25.94 26.95 -23.75
C ALA A 626 26.76 28.18 -23.36
N GLY A 627 27.39 28.82 -24.34
CA GLY A 627 28.21 30.00 -24.12
C GLY A 627 29.64 29.77 -23.59
N SER A 628 30.01 28.48 -23.33
CA SER A 628 31.36 28.17 -22.83
C SER A 628 32.46 28.20 -23.92
N SER A 629 32.08 28.15 -25.21
CA SER A 629 33.02 28.14 -26.34
C SER A 629 33.39 29.51 -26.88
N ASP A 630 32.65 30.59 -26.54
CA ASP A 630 32.82 31.91 -27.12
C ASP A 630 33.73 32.83 -26.30
N GLN A 631 34.81 32.32 -25.72
CA GLN A 631 35.80 33.13 -25.00
C GLN A 631 36.65 34.06 -25.89
N THR A 632 36.53 33.99 -27.23
CA THR A 632 37.47 34.67 -28.17
C THR A 632 36.91 35.88 -28.92
N SER A 633 35.65 36.27 -28.77
CA SER A 633 35.16 37.49 -29.41
C SER A 633 35.20 38.72 -28.47
N GLY A 634 36.30 39.41 -28.47
CA GLY A 634 36.49 40.72 -27.85
C GLY A 634 35.62 41.78 -28.54
N GLY A 635 34.39 41.94 -28.07
CA GLY A 635 33.54 43.06 -28.47
C GLY A 635 33.98 44.37 -27.80
N LEU A 636 34.49 45.33 -28.58
CA LEU A 636 34.73 46.71 -28.16
C LEU A 636 33.38 47.36 -27.76
N GLY A 637 33.13 47.47 -26.48
CA GLY A 637 31.96 48.17 -25.92
C GLY A 637 32.32 48.82 -24.60
N PHE A 638 32.37 50.14 -24.56
CA PHE A 638 32.64 50.98 -23.39
C PHE A 638 31.38 50.99 -22.47
N ASN A 639 31.58 50.90 -21.16
CA ASN A 639 30.63 51.16 -20.06
C ASN A 639 29.67 50.06 -19.57
N LYS A 640 29.97 48.77 -19.67
CA LYS A 640 29.23 47.75 -18.91
C LYS A 640 30.17 47.00 -17.97
N SER A 641 29.69 46.66 -16.75
CA SER A 641 30.46 45.81 -15.83
C SER A 641 30.70 44.42 -16.43
N GLU A 642 31.74 43.72 -16.02
CA GLU A 642 32.04 42.35 -16.50
C GLU A 642 30.88 41.39 -16.23
N GLU A 643 30.16 41.61 -15.14
CA GLU A 643 28.99 40.81 -14.75
C GLU A 643 27.82 40.98 -15.73
N GLN A 644 27.48 42.23 -16.09
CA GLN A 644 26.41 42.52 -17.07
C GLN A 644 26.74 41.99 -18.46
N ARG A 645 28.02 41.98 -18.85
CA ARG A 645 28.45 41.36 -20.11
C ARG A 645 28.35 39.86 -20.10
N SER A 646 28.63 39.21 -18.97
CA SER A 646 28.51 37.76 -18.78
C SER A 646 27.05 37.33 -18.85
N GLU A 647 26.14 38.06 -18.18
CA GLU A 647 24.70 37.78 -18.22
C GLU A 647 24.10 37.95 -19.62
N GLU A 648 24.44 39.02 -20.33
CA GLU A 648 23.96 39.23 -21.71
C GLU A 648 24.47 38.14 -22.66
N LYS A 649 25.75 37.72 -22.53
CA LYS A 649 26.29 36.59 -23.31
C LYS A 649 25.54 35.28 -23.00
N THR A 650 25.31 35.00 -21.73
CA THR A 650 24.57 33.82 -21.29
C THR A 650 23.14 33.82 -21.84
N ARG A 651 22.43 34.95 -21.75
CA ARG A 651 21.09 35.09 -22.33
C ARG A 651 21.07 34.91 -23.85
N LYS A 652 22.04 35.46 -24.57
CA LYS A 652 22.16 35.28 -26.03
C LYS A 652 22.44 33.83 -26.40
N ALA A 653 23.31 33.15 -25.66
CA ALA A 653 23.62 31.75 -25.89
C ALA A 653 22.38 30.85 -25.63
N LEU A 654 21.66 31.12 -24.56
CA LEU A 654 20.40 30.39 -24.26
C LEU A 654 19.31 30.65 -25.32
N ALA A 655 19.20 31.88 -25.84
CA ALA A 655 18.22 32.25 -26.87
C ALA A 655 18.44 31.53 -28.22
N GLN A 656 19.56 30.83 -28.42
CA GLN A 656 19.81 30.05 -29.61
C GLN A 656 18.99 28.75 -29.64
N PHE A 657 18.66 28.20 -28.48
CA PHE A 657 17.95 26.91 -28.38
C PHE A 657 16.69 26.96 -27.47
N LEU A 658 16.58 27.93 -26.54
CA LEU A 658 15.39 28.14 -25.72
C LEU A 658 14.55 29.30 -26.26
N ARG A 659 13.26 29.13 -26.39
CA ARG A 659 12.33 30.18 -26.78
C ARG A 659 12.25 31.24 -25.68
N PRO A 660 12.04 32.55 -26.06
CA PRO A 660 11.89 33.64 -25.08
C PRO A 660 10.77 33.37 -24.05
N GLU A 661 9.70 32.69 -24.46
CA GLU A 661 8.60 32.28 -23.62
C GLU A 661 9.06 31.36 -22.51
N PHE A 662 9.93 30.39 -22.80
CA PHE A 662 10.48 29.45 -21.83
C PHE A 662 11.36 30.18 -20.80
N LEU A 663 12.24 31.08 -21.25
CA LEU A 663 13.08 31.84 -20.36
C LEU A 663 12.30 32.78 -19.43
N GLY A 664 11.12 33.25 -19.86
CA GLY A 664 10.23 34.09 -19.04
C GLY A 664 9.49 33.32 -17.94
N ARG A 665 9.49 31.97 -17.97
CA ARG A 665 8.82 31.11 -16.98
C ARG A 665 9.75 30.54 -15.92
N VAL A 666 11.06 30.57 -16.19
CA VAL A 666 12.10 30.13 -15.24
C VAL A 666 12.32 31.24 -14.20
N ASP A 667 12.38 30.85 -12.91
CA ASP A 667 12.54 31.80 -11.83
C ASP A 667 13.91 32.49 -11.85
N GLU A 668 15.00 31.72 -12.07
CA GLU A 668 16.37 32.29 -12.10
C GLU A 668 17.25 31.58 -13.13
N VAL A 669 18.01 32.38 -13.87
CA VAL A 669 19.08 31.92 -14.77
C VAL A 669 20.43 32.30 -14.14
N ILE A 670 21.17 31.27 -13.72
CA ILE A 670 22.37 31.45 -12.90
C ILE A 670 23.61 31.07 -13.70
N ALA A 671 24.52 32.06 -13.87
CA ALA A 671 25.81 31.87 -14.56
C ALA A 671 26.89 31.47 -13.55
N PHE A 672 27.50 30.30 -13.78
CA PHE A 672 28.63 29.83 -12.98
C PHE A 672 29.94 30.43 -13.44
N LYS A 673 30.70 30.99 -12.51
CA LYS A 673 32.01 31.59 -12.76
C LYS A 673 33.07 30.48 -12.95
N PRO A 674 34.09 30.72 -13.77
CA PRO A 674 35.27 29.85 -13.83
C PRO A 674 35.95 29.77 -12.46
N LEU A 675 36.50 28.58 -12.14
CA LEU A 675 37.15 28.34 -10.85
C LEU A 675 38.56 28.97 -10.81
N SER A 676 38.83 29.78 -9.79
CA SER A 676 40.18 30.32 -9.51
C SER A 676 41.07 29.22 -8.89
N GLN A 677 42.40 29.47 -8.86
CA GLN A 677 43.34 28.53 -8.26
C GLN A 677 43.06 28.32 -6.76
N GLU A 678 42.76 29.39 -6.03
CA GLU A 678 42.38 29.30 -4.60
C GLU A 678 41.12 28.51 -4.37
N THR A 679 40.12 28.67 -5.25
CA THR A 679 38.88 27.88 -5.23
C THR A 679 39.17 26.41 -5.47
N LEU A 680 40.05 26.08 -6.42
CA LEU A 680 40.43 24.69 -6.70
C LEU A 680 41.20 24.07 -5.53
N GLU A 681 42.03 24.81 -4.80
CA GLU A 681 42.71 24.32 -3.57
C GLU A 681 41.67 24.00 -2.48
N GLY A 682 40.68 24.88 -2.30
CA GLY A 682 39.58 24.60 -1.37
C GLY A 682 38.74 23.38 -1.77
N ILE A 683 38.45 23.21 -3.08
CA ILE A 683 37.74 22.02 -3.59
C ILE A 683 38.58 20.75 -3.40
N ALA A 684 39.90 20.82 -3.62
CA ALA A 684 40.81 19.70 -3.36
C ALA A 684 40.77 19.27 -1.89
N ALA A 685 40.74 20.22 -0.97
CA ALA A 685 40.62 19.93 0.47
C ALA A 685 39.32 19.22 0.79
N LEU A 686 38.18 19.68 0.25
CA LEU A 686 36.90 19.00 0.43
C LEU A 686 36.92 17.57 -0.13
N MET A 687 37.47 17.36 -1.35
CA MET A 687 37.58 16.03 -1.94
C MET A 687 38.46 15.06 -1.14
N LEU A 688 39.54 15.57 -0.54
CA LEU A 688 40.43 14.79 0.34
C LEU A 688 39.74 14.49 1.68
N ASP A 689 38.91 15.40 2.18
CA ASP A 689 38.11 15.20 3.40
C ASP A 689 37.07 14.12 3.24
N GLU A 690 36.58 13.84 2.02
CA GLU A 690 35.68 12.70 1.74
C GLU A 690 36.27 11.34 2.13
N TYR A 691 37.61 11.20 2.14
CA TYR A 691 38.27 9.94 2.53
C TYR A 691 38.44 9.77 4.04
N LYS A 692 38.35 10.85 4.85
CA LYS A 692 38.57 10.80 6.30
C LYS A 692 37.69 9.78 7.02
N PRO A 693 36.36 9.74 6.81
CA PRO A 693 35.49 8.75 7.49
C PRO A 693 35.85 7.31 7.13
N SER A 694 36.15 7.03 5.86
CA SER A 694 36.51 5.70 5.38
C SER A 694 37.84 5.21 5.94
N MET A 695 38.81 6.11 6.07
CA MET A 695 40.14 5.81 6.67
C MET A 695 40.02 5.62 8.19
N ALA A 696 39.24 6.48 8.86
CA ALA A 696 38.98 6.35 10.29
C ALA A 696 38.26 5.02 10.63
N ALA A 697 37.31 4.56 9.82
CA ALA A 697 36.64 3.28 9.98
C ALA A 697 37.60 2.08 9.86
N LYS A 698 38.71 2.24 9.13
CA LYS A 698 39.81 1.25 9.02
C LYS A 698 40.91 1.41 10.10
N GLY A 699 40.75 2.39 11.01
CA GLY A 699 41.72 2.69 12.05
C GLY A 699 42.99 3.40 11.54
N ILE A 700 42.93 4.10 10.41
CA ILE A 700 44.07 4.80 9.79
C ILE A 700 43.93 6.30 10.06
N ALA A 701 45.00 6.92 10.61
CA ALA A 701 45.08 8.35 10.80
C ALA A 701 45.40 9.04 9.44
N TYR A 702 44.41 9.73 8.86
CA TYR A 702 44.55 10.35 7.54
C TYR A 702 44.72 11.88 7.65
N SER A 703 45.76 12.43 6.97
CA SER A 703 46.01 13.84 6.92
C SER A 703 46.63 14.29 5.57
N TYR A 704 46.59 15.55 5.27
CA TYR A 704 47.22 16.13 4.05
C TYR A 704 47.85 17.49 4.35
N THR A 705 48.87 17.87 3.57
CA THR A 705 49.59 19.13 3.72
C THR A 705 49.08 20.18 2.73
N PRO A 706 49.22 21.50 3.01
CA PRO A 706 48.92 22.56 2.05
C PRO A 706 49.75 22.48 0.77
N ALA A 707 50.97 21.93 0.86
CA ALA A 707 51.82 21.69 -0.30
C ALA A 707 51.20 20.65 -1.27
N ALA A 708 50.61 19.58 -0.73
CA ALA A 708 49.93 18.58 -1.53
C ALA A 708 48.72 19.17 -2.28
N LEU A 709 47.94 20.07 -1.65
CA LEU A 709 46.82 20.73 -2.30
C LEU A 709 47.27 21.54 -3.53
N LYS A 710 48.34 22.34 -3.40
CA LYS A 710 48.92 23.11 -4.50
C LYS A 710 49.44 22.22 -5.61
N ALA A 711 50.14 21.13 -5.28
CA ALA A 711 50.67 20.18 -6.24
C ALA A 711 49.53 19.51 -7.06
N LEU A 712 48.44 19.07 -6.40
CA LEU A 712 47.26 18.48 -7.03
C LEU A 712 46.60 19.47 -7.98
N VAL A 713 46.42 20.73 -7.57
CA VAL A 713 45.81 21.80 -8.39
C VAL A 713 46.70 22.14 -9.60
N THR A 714 48.01 22.27 -9.42
CA THR A 714 48.95 22.54 -10.52
C THR A 714 48.95 21.44 -11.56
N LYS A 715 48.92 20.17 -11.14
CA LYS A 715 48.76 19.02 -12.06
C LYS A 715 47.43 19.00 -12.78
N SER A 716 46.37 19.56 -12.22
CA SER A 716 45.03 19.61 -12.83
C SER A 716 44.86 20.78 -13.81
N GLN A 717 45.65 21.84 -13.70
CA GLN A 717 45.53 23.05 -14.48
C GLN A 717 45.82 22.90 -16.00
N GLY A 718 46.40 21.79 -16.46
CA GLY A 718 46.51 21.43 -17.86
C GLY A 718 45.22 20.92 -18.51
N GLY A 719 44.17 20.73 -17.74
CA GLY A 719 42.90 20.17 -18.19
C GLY A 719 41.84 21.24 -18.52
N LYS A 720 40.90 20.91 -19.43
CA LYS A 720 39.81 21.79 -19.87
C LYS A 720 38.54 21.68 -18.98
N PHE A 721 38.53 20.79 -18.00
CA PHE A 721 37.31 20.35 -17.32
C PHE A 721 37.27 20.70 -15.82
N GLY A 722 38.08 21.63 -15.34
CA GLY A 722 38.01 22.20 -13.97
C GLY A 722 38.08 21.15 -12.86
N ALA A 723 37.11 21.14 -11.94
CA ALA A 723 37.07 20.22 -10.80
C ALA A 723 36.96 18.71 -11.20
N ARG A 724 36.52 18.38 -12.42
CA ARG A 724 36.53 16.99 -12.91
C ARG A 724 37.95 16.49 -13.15
N ASP A 725 38.82 17.33 -13.71
CA ASP A 725 40.22 16.97 -13.90
C ASP A 725 40.95 16.88 -12.56
N LEU A 726 40.63 17.74 -11.60
CA LEU A 726 41.16 17.68 -10.25
C LEU A 726 40.77 16.33 -9.57
N ARG A 727 39.53 15.91 -9.66
CA ARG A 727 39.08 14.62 -9.12
C ARG A 727 39.83 13.45 -9.76
N ARG A 728 40.09 13.49 -11.07
CA ARG A 728 40.87 12.48 -11.77
C ARG A 728 42.32 12.43 -11.31
N VAL A 729 42.92 13.59 -11.03
CA VAL A 729 44.29 13.69 -10.51
C VAL A 729 44.35 13.13 -9.09
N ILE A 730 43.41 13.53 -8.21
CA ILE A 730 43.31 13.01 -6.84
C ILE A 730 43.17 11.48 -6.84
N ARG A 731 42.30 10.91 -7.69
CA ARG A 731 42.18 9.49 -7.80
C ARG A 731 43.50 8.80 -8.11
N LYS A 732 44.20 9.24 -9.15
CA LYS A 732 45.48 8.64 -9.55
C LYS A 732 46.60 8.84 -8.57
N ALA A 733 46.65 9.99 -7.89
CA ALA A 733 47.76 10.33 -7.03
C ALA A 733 47.58 9.89 -5.56
N VAL A 734 46.33 9.74 -5.12
CA VAL A 734 46.00 9.46 -3.72
C VAL A 734 45.23 8.16 -3.56
N GLU A 735 44.06 8.01 -4.29
CA GLU A 735 43.15 6.88 -4.08
C GLU A 735 43.77 5.55 -4.56
N ASP A 736 44.29 5.50 -5.80
CA ASP A 736 44.88 4.30 -6.37
C ASP A 736 46.09 3.80 -5.52
N PRO A 737 47.11 4.66 -5.18
CA PRO A 737 48.24 4.20 -4.40
C PRO A 737 47.87 3.87 -2.94
N ALA A 738 46.87 4.56 -2.35
CA ALA A 738 46.40 4.22 -1.01
C ALA A 738 45.67 2.85 -1.00
N ALA A 739 44.89 2.56 -2.06
CA ALA A 739 44.24 1.27 -2.21
C ALA A 739 45.26 0.12 -2.40
N GLU A 740 46.32 0.31 -3.21
CA GLU A 740 47.40 -0.66 -3.33
C GLU A 740 48.04 -0.97 -2.00
N ARG A 741 48.42 0.05 -1.21
CA ARG A 741 49.02 -0.13 0.10
C ARG A 741 48.12 -0.82 1.13
N LEU A 742 46.78 -0.62 1.00
CA LEU A 742 45.80 -1.31 1.83
C LEU A 742 45.70 -2.80 1.46
N ILE A 743 45.75 -3.12 0.17
CA ILE A 743 45.66 -4.49 -0.36
C ILE A 743 46.96 -5.27 -0.04
N ASP A 744 48.12 -4.64 -0.21
CA ASP A 744 49.44 -5.24 0.06
C ASP A 744 49.73 -5.33 1.57
N GLY A 745 48.84 -4.83 2.43
CA GLY A 745 48.99 -4.88 3.88
C GLY A 745 50.10 -3.94 4.44
N THR A 746 50.67 -3.07 3.61
CA THR A 746 51.67 -2.08 4.04
C THR A 746 51.02 -0.91 4.79
N LEU A 747 49.72 -0.69 4.64
CA LEU A 747 48.92 0.26 5.40
C LEU A 747 47.94 -0.49 6.30
N ALA A 748 48.38 -0.84 7.49
CA ALA A 748 47.60 -1.58 8.48
C ALA A 748 46.82 -0.66 9.42
N SER A 749 45.86 -1.23 10.16
CA SER A 749 45.14 -0.51 11.22
C SER A 749 46.14 0.02 12.29
N GLY A 750 46.00 1.29 12.64
CA GLY A 750 46.91 2.02 13.52
C GLY A 750 48.05 2.78 12.79
N ALA A 751 48.13 2.68 11.46
CA ALA A 751 49.10 3.44 10.66
C ALA A 751 48.61 4.89 10.39
N ALA A 752 49.55 5.80 10.11
CA ALA A 752 49.24 7.16 9.63
C ALA A 752 49.53 7.25 8.13
N LEU A 753 48.59 7.86 7.39
CA LEU A 753 48.75 8.16 5.97
C LEU A 753 48.68 9.67 5.78
N THR A 754 49.81 10.26 5.37
CA THR A 754 49.86 11.70 5.06
C THR A 754 50.09 11.92 3.59
N VAL A 755 49.22 12.71 2.96
CA VAL A 755 49.37 13.14 1.58
C VAL A 755 50.24 14.41 1.59
N ASP A 756 51.41 14.34 0.98
CA ASP A 756 52.41 15.44 0.94
C ASP A 756 52.89 15.69 -0.50
N ALA A 757 53.64 16.75 -0.71
CA ALA A 757 54.34 17.02 -1.96
C ALA A 757 55.87 16.96 -1.73
N ASP A 758 56.60 16.38 -2.68
CA ASP A 758 58.05 16.40 -2.68
C ASP A 758 58.64 17.72 -3.19
N ALA A 759 59.95 17.84 -3.23
CA ALA A 759 60.65 19.04 -3.70
C ALA A 759 60.42 19.36 -5.19
N ASP A 760 60.06 18.34 -5.97
CA ASP A 760 59.76 18.44 -7.40
C ASP A 760 58.27 18.75 -7.68
N GLY A 761 57.44 18.86 -6.65
CA GLY A 761 55.99 19.13 -6.74
C GLY A 761 55.19 17.87 -7.07
N GLU A 762 55.75 16.67 -6.92
CA GLU A 762 55.04 15.42 -7.07
C GLU A 762 54.30 15.06 -5.77
N VAL A 763 53.05 14.52 -5.88
CA VAL A 763 52.27 14.09 -4.72
C VAL A 763 52.77 12.75 -4.24
N VAL A 764 53.14 12.68 -2.99
CA VAL A 764 53.68 11.47 -2.33
C VAL A 764 52.88 11.11 -1.09
N LEU A 765 52.62 9.81 -0.91
CA LEU A 765 51.96 9.28 0.28
C LEU A 765 53.05 8.88 1.30
N LYS A 766 53.05 9.51 2.43
CA LYS A 766 53.96 9.22 3.56
C LYS A 766 53.24 8.43 4.67
#